data_f9db8a74b760abbfebbd432d60cbdb27
#
_entry.id   f9db8a74b760abbfebbd432d60cbdb27
#
_cell.length_a   1.000
_cell.length_b   1.000
_cell.length_c   1.000
_cell.angle_alpha   90.00
_cell.angle_beta   90.00
_cell.angle_gamma   90.00
#
_symmetry.space_group_name_H-M   'P 1'
#
loop_
_entity.id
_entity.type
_entity.pdbx_description
1 polymer ?
#
loop_
_entity_poly.entity_id
_entity_poly.type
_entity_poly.pdbx_seq_one_letter_code
_entity_poly.pdbx_strand_id
1 'polypeptide(L)'
;MAIKIALAGNPNSGKTTLFNALTGSNQFVGNWPGVTVEKKEGKLKGHKDVTIMDLPGIYSLSPYTLEEVVARNYLINERPDAILNIVDGTNIERNLYLSTQLMELGIPVIMAVNMMDLVKKSGDQIHIDKLSKKLGCEVVEISALKGTGIMAAAEKAIEAAKQKAGAPVHEFSKEAEDIIRKAEEKLGSDIPEEQKRFFAIKLLEKDGKIAEQMKQKADVSAEIKEMEDTFDDDTESIITNERYVYISNIIGDCISKNGKKKLSTSDKIDRIVTNRWLALPIFAVVMWVVYYVSVTTVGSILTDWTNDTLFGEWIIPAAQNFFENIGCADWLTGLIVDGIISGVGAVLGFVPQMLVLFIFLAFLESCGYMARVAFIMDRIFRKFGLSGKSFIPMLIGSGCGVPGVMASRTIENDRDRKMTIMTTTFIPCGAKLPIIALIAGALFDGASWVAPSAYFVGIAAIICSGIILKKTKMFAGDPAPFVMELPAYHWPTVGNVLRSMWERGWSFIKKAGTIILLSTIVVWFLMNFGWTDGSFGMLSFDGLEGTALEAAQAECVLAKIGNAVAWIFAPLGWGNWKMTVAAITGLIAKENVVGTIGQLFGFAEVAEDGAEIWGNLASSMTALAAYSYLVFNLLCAPCFAAMGAIKREMNNTKWFWFAIGYQCILAYVVSLCIFQIGTLITAGTFGIGTVVAFLLIIGFIYLLFRPYKESQTLNVTVKAK
;
A
#
# COMPACT_ATOMS: atom_id res chain seq x y z
N MET A 1 35.79 16.40 -25.26
CA MET A 1 34.46 15.76 -25.28
C MET A 1 33.88 15.84 -23.89
N ALA A 2 32.60 16.15 -23.74
CA ALA A 2 31.97 16.13 -22.45
C ALA A 2 31.80 14.66 -22.01
N ILE A 3 32.32 14.30 -20.84
CA ILE A 3 32.25 12.94 -20.28
C ILE A 3 30.98 12.82 -19.48
N LYS A 4 30.20 11.75 -19.70
CA LYS A 4 29.01 11.41 -18.94
C LYS A 4 29.27 10.19 -18.04
N ILE A 5 29.13 10.34 -16.74
CA ILE A 5 29.28 9.25 -15.77
C ILE A 5 27.91 8.96 -15.15
N ALA A 6 27.47 7.71 -15.19
CA ALA A 6 26.28 7.26 -14.49
C ALA A 6 26.62 6.83 -13.07
N LEU A 7 25.91 7.36 -12.08
CA LEU A 7 26.00 6.90 -10.69
C LEU A 7 24.93 5.85 -10.44
N ALA A 8 25.32 4.60 -10.27
CA ALA A 8 24.46 3.46 -10.03
C ALA A 8 24.70 2.87 -8.63
N GLY A 9 23.70 2.18 -8.08
CA GLY A 9 23.83 1.47 -6.81
C GLY A 9 22.50 1.14 -6.18
N ASN A 10 22.55 0.26 -5.18
CA ASN A 10 21.36 -0.18 -4.47
C ASN A 10 20.72 0.96 -3.66
N PRO A 11 19.40 0.87 -3.37
CA PRO A 11 18.79 1.76 -2.39
C PRO A 11 19.55 1.71 -1.06
N ASN A 12 19.68 2.85 -0.40
CA ASN A 12 20.40 3.03 0.88
C ASN A 12 21.93 2.80 0.86
N SER A 13 22.54 2.54 -0.28
CA SER A 13 24.02 2.44 -0.39
C SER A 13 24.76 3.76 -0.15
N GLY A 14 24.04 4.88 0.01
CA GLY A 14 24.63 6.22 0.17
C GLY A 14 24.79 7.00 -1.14
N LYS A 15 24.10 6.59 -2.21
CA LYS A 15 24.19 7.16 -3.57
C LYS A 15 23.89 8.66 -3.59
N THR A 16 22.78 9.12 -3.02
CA THR A 16 22.41 10.54 -2.94
C THR A 16 23.44 11.36 -2.17
N THR A 17 24.00 10.82 -1.09
CA THR A 17 25.06 11.47 -0.32
C THR A 17 26.31 11.66 -1.18
N LEU A 18 26.70 10.63 -1.91
CA LEU A 18 27.84 10.68 -2.84
C LEU A 18 27.59 11.69 -3.97
N PHE A 19 26.42 11.67 -4.60
CA PHE A 19 26.04 12.61 -5.65
C PHE A 19 26.13 14.06 -5.18
N ASN A 20 25.56 14.38 -4.02
CA ASN A 20 25.62 15.72 -3.44
C ASN A 20 27.05 16.16 -3.09
N ALA A 21 27.90 15.23 -2.64
CA ALA A 21 29.29 15.52 -2.34
C ALA A 21 30.10 15.84 -3.61
N LEU A 22 29.86 15.10 -4.71
CA LEU A 22 30.52 15.27 -5.99
C LEU A 22 30.10 16.52 -6.77
N THR A 23 28.78 16.85 -6.75
CA THR A 23 28.20 17.93 -7.59
C THR A 23 27.99 19.24 -6.84
N GLY A 24 27.75 19.18 -5.53
CA GLY A 24 27.47 20.38 -4.72
C GLY A 24 26.12 21.02 -5.08
N SER A 25 26.11 22.37 -5.25
CA SER A 25 24.90 23.15 -5.60
C SER A 25 24.57 23.17 -7.10
N ASN A 26 25.44 22.64 -7.95
CA ASN A 26 25.28 22.66 -9.41
C ASN A 26 24.51 21.43 -9.90
N GLN A 27 23.24 21.34 -9.52
CA GLN A 27 22.37 20.20 -9.82
C GLN A 27 21.15 20.66 -10.61
N PHE A 28 20.73 19.85 -11.57
CA PHE A 28 19.44 19.95 -12.23
C PHE A 28 18.55 18.81 -11.70
N VAL A 29 17.36 19.14 -11.24
CA VAL A 29 16.38 18.18 -10.74
C VAL A 29 15.12 18.29 -11.59
N GLY A 30 14.67 17.18 -12.12
CA GLY A 30 13.46 17.06 -12.93
C GLY A 30 12.89 15.64 -12.85
N ASN A 31 12.02 15.29 -13.76
CA ASN A 31 11.54 13.92 -13.90
C ASN A 31 12.07 13.30 -15.20
N TRP A 32 12.24 11.98 -15.18
CA TRP A 32 12.51 11.25 -16.41
C TRP A 32 11.33 11.38 -17.38
N PRO A 33 11.56 11.51 -18.70
CA PRO A 33 10.50 11.70 -19.68
C PRO A 33 9.41 10.61 -19.60
N GLY A 34 8.15 11.02 -19.42
CA GLY A 34 6.99 10.13 -19.41
C GLY A 34 6.74 9.33 -18.14
N VAL A 35 7.54 9.54 -17.08
CA VAL A 35 7.39 8.86 -15.79
C VAL A 35 7.55 9.83 -14.61
N THR A 36 7.08 9.44 -13.43
CA THR A 36 7.18 10.22 -12.19
C THR A 36 8.48 9.99 -11.41
N VAL A 37 9.45 9.31 -12.02
CA VAL A 37 10.75 9.02 -11.42
C VAL A 37 11.63 10.26 -11.51
N GLU A 38 12.25 10.64 -10.40
CA GLU A 38 13.12 11.82 -10.30
C GLU A 38 14.42 11.62 -11.08
N LYS A 39 14.79 12.62 -11.89
CA LYS A 39 16.05 12.70 -12.63
C LYS A 39 16.94 13.76 -11.99
N LYS A 40 18.15 13.39 -11.61
CA LYS A 40 19.17 14.32 -11.10
C LYS A 40 20.41 14.26 -11.95
N GLU A 41 20.88 15.42 -12.39
CA GLU A 41 22.14 15.52 -13.11
C GLU A 41 22.92 16.71 -12.58
N GLY A 42 24.25 16.60 -12.54
CA GLY A 42 25.08 17.65 -12.01
C GLY A 42 26.50 17.61 -12.59
N LYS A 43 27.18 18.76 -12.58
CA LYS A 43 28.58 18.85 -12.99
C LYS A 43 29.50 18.47 -11.84
N LEU A 44 30.53 17.69 -12.13
CA LEU A 44 31.55 17.31 -11.15
C LEU A 44 32.33 18.53 -10.67
N LYS A 45 32.51 18.66 -9.36
CA LYS A 45 33.40 19.71 -8.80
C LYS A 45 34.82 19.60 -9.36
N GLY A 46 35.34 20.71 -9.80
CA GLY A 46 36.69 20.75 -10.40
C GLY A 46 36.75 20.36 -11.89
N HIS A 47 35.74 19.74 -12.46
CA HIS A 47 35.70 19.27 -13.84
C HIS A 47 34.40 19.72 -14.54
N LYS A 48 34.42 20.88 -15.19
CA LYS A 48 33.24 21.47 -15.85
C LYS A 48 32.72 20.68 -17.07
N ASP A 49 33.57 19.86 -17.64
CA ASP A 49 33.35 19.00 -18.81
C ASP A 49 32.80 17.60 -18.43
N VAL A 50 32.69 17.28 -17.13
CA VAL A 50 32.17 16.00 -16.63
C VAL A 50 30.79 16.19 -16.03
N THR A 51 29.85 15.45 -16.54
CA THR A 51 28.48 15.41 -16.03
C THR A 51 28.21 14.08 -15.33
N ILE A 52 27.67 14.14 -14.12
CA ILE A 52 27.24 12.97 -13.35
C ILE A 52 25.70 12.88 -13.43
N MET A 53 25.20 11.72 -13.83
CA MET A 53 23.80 11.37 -13.84
C MET A 53 23.49 10.45 -12.66
N ASP A 54 22.63 10.89 -11.73
CA ASP A 54 22.15 10.07 -10.63
C ASP A 54 21.01 9.17 -11.12
N LEU A 55 21.27 7.86 -11.22
CA LEU A 55 20.24 6.89 -11.56
C LEU A 55 19.39 6.57 -10.32
N PRO A 56 18.13 6.15 -10.48
CA PRO A 56 17.34 5.62 -9.38
C PRO A 56 18.07 4.51 -8.63
N GLY A 57 17.81 4.36 -7.33
CA GLY A 57 18.33 3.22 -6.57
C GLY A 57 17.63 1.93 -7.00
N ILE A 58 18.39 0.95 -7.46
CA ILE A 58 17.86 -0.30 -8.02
C ILE A 58 18.57 -1.50 -7.42
N TYR A 59 17.90 -2.65 -7.38
CA TYR A 59 18.49 -3.91 -6.95
C TYR A 59 18.94 -4.78 -8.12
N SER A 60 18.28 -4.62 -9.27
CA SER A 60 18.64 -5.34 -10.50
C SER A 60 18.30 -4.51 -11.75
N LEU A 61 18.75 -4.96 -12.91
CA LEU A 61 18.36 -4.42 -14.21
C LEU A 61 17.15 -5.16 -14.82
N SER A 62 16.41 -5.91 -14.01
CA SER A 62 15.19 -6.59 -14.42
C SER A 62 13.98 -5.63 -14.40
N PRO A 63 12.94 -5.84 -15.20
CA PRO A 63 11.86 -4.86 -15.41
C PRO A 63 10.73 -4.92 -14.36
N TYR A 64 11.06 -5.11 -13.09
CA TYR A 64 10.06 -5.26 -12.04
C TYR A 64 9.50 -3.92 -11.52
N THR A 65 10.33 -2.86 -11.51
CA THR A 65 9.93 -1.52 -11.06
C THR A 65 10.15 -0.48 -12.17
N LEU A 66 9.48 0.67 -12.06
CA LEU A 66 9.67 1.78 -13.00
C LEU A 66 11.09 2.35 -12.92
N GLU A 67 11.65 2.39 -11.72
CA GLU A 67 13.01 2.81 -11.44
C GLU A 67 14.03 1.93 -12.15
N GLU A 68 13.86 0.61 -12.09
CA GLU A 68 14.73 -0.36 -12.78
C GLU A 68 14.61 -0.24 -14.29
N VAL A 69 13.41 -0.06 -14.83
CA VAL A 69 13.17 0.17 -16.26
C VAL A 69 13.86 1.46 -16.73
N VAL A 70 13.76 2.55 -15.96
CA VAL A 70 14.36 3.84 -16.28
C VAL A 70 15.89 3.74 -16.28
N ALA A 71 16.47 3.17 -15.22
CA ALA A 71 17.92 3.00 -15.10
C ALA A 71 18.48 2.13 -16.23
N ARG A 72 17.84 0.99 -16.50
CA ARG A 72 18.21 0.08 -17.59
C ARG A 72 18.15 0.76 -18.94
N ASN A 73 17.04 1.43 -19.27
CA ASN A 73 16.87 2.09 -20.55
C ASN A 73 17.90 3.20 -20.75
N TYR A 74 18.25 3.94 -19.71
CA TYR A 74 19.32 4.92 -19.77
C TYR A 74 20.68 4.28 -20.07
N LEU A 75 21.02 3.21 -19.36
CA LEU A 75 22.31 2.53 -19.54
C LEU A 75 22.45 1.89 -20.93
N ILE A 76 21.37 1.32 -21.48
CA ILE A 76 21.39 0.68 -22.80
C ILE A 76 21.38 1.72 -23.91
N ASN A 77 20.51 2.74 -23.86
CA ASN A 77 20.24 3.63 -24.98
C ASN A 77 21.18 4.85 -25.01
N GLU A 78 21.44 5.48 -23.83
CA GLU A 78 22.28 6.67 -23.73
C GLU A 78 23.78 6.33 -23.59
N ARG A 79 24.11 5.09 -23.17
CA ARG A 79 25.49 4.57 -23.00
C ARG A 79 26.45 5.61 -22.40
N PRO A 80 26.43 5.84 -21.09
CA PRO A 80 27.36 6.73 -20.44
C PRO A 80 28.80 6.23 -20.68
N ASP A 81 29.77 7.15 -20.62
CA ASP A 81 31.19 6.83 -20.86
C ASP A 81 31.81 5.96 -19.75
N ALA A 82 31.25 6.02 -18.53
CA ALA A 82 31.59 5.12 -17.41
C ALA A 82 30.43 5.03 -16.42
N ILE A 83 30.43 3.96 -15.62
CA ILE A 83 29.50 3.75 -14.49
C ILE A 83 30.31 3.82 -13.19
N LEU A 84 29.93 4.71 -12.29
CA LEU A 84 30.39 4.72 -10.90
C LEU A 84 29.35 3.97 -10.06
N ASN A 85 29.65 2.72 -9.74
CA ASN A 85 28.76 1.84 -8.97
C ASN A 85 29.08 1.94 -7.48
N ILE A 86 28.14 2.46 -6.68
CA ILE A 86 28.28 2.53 -5.23
C ILE A 86 27.74 1.27 -4.56
N VAL A 87 28.57 0.65 -3.75
CA VAL A 87 28.35 -0.62 -3.07
C VAL A 87 28.42 -0.41 -1.57
N ASP A 88 27.42 -0.87 -0.82
CA ASP A 88 27.46 -0.87 0.63
C ASP A 88 28.40 -1.97 1.14
N GLY A 89 29.54 -1.57 1.73
CA GLY A 89 30.53 -2.50 2.28
C GLY A 89 30.04 -3.34 3.45
N THR A 90 28.97 -2.90 4.15
CA THR A 90 28.38 -3.69 5.25
C THR A 90 27.51 -4.84 4.75
N ASN A 91 27.00 -4.73 3.50
CA ASN A 91 26.13 -5.71 2.82
C ASN A 91 26.62 -5.99 1.39
N ILE A 92 27.92 -6.20 1.23
CA ILE A 92 28.57 -6.26 -0.08
C ILE A 92 28.04 -7.39 -0.95
N GLU A 93 27.74 -8.56 -0.40
CA GLU A 93 27.23 -9.74 -1.10
C GLU A 93 26.02 -9.43 -1.96
N ARG A 94 25.06 -8.73 -1.38
CA ARG A 94 23.83 -8.36 -2.06
C ARG A 94 24.03 -7.26 -3.09
N ASN A 95 24.90 -6.30 -2.77
CA ASN A 95 25.18 -5.19 -3.68
C ASN A 95 25.94 -5.64 -4.92
N LEU A 96 26.76 -6.68 -4.82
CA LEU A 96 27.45 -7.27 -5.96
C LEU A 96 26.51 -7.88 -7.00
N TYR A 97 25.28 -8.25 -6.65
CA TYR A 97 24.29 -8.75 -7.61
C TYR A 97 23.97 -7.72 -8.72
N LEU A 98 23.75 -6.47 -8.34
CA LEU A 98 23.59 -5.39 -9.32
C LEU A 98 24.91 -5.14 -10.06
N SER A 99 26.04 -5.20 -9.36
CA SER A 99 27.35 -4.96 -9.94
C SER A 99 27.67 -5.94 -11.08
N THR A 100 27.35 -7.23 -10.92
CA THR A 100 27.53 -8.22 -12.00
C THR A 100 26.73 -7.86 -13.25
N GLN A 101 25.48 -7.42 -13.09
CA GLN A 101 24.64 -7.01 -14.22
C GLN A 101 25.13 -5.73 -14.91
N LEU A 102 25.68 -4.78 -14.14
CA LEU A 102 26.27 -3.56 -14.72
C LEU A 102 27.51 -3.87 -15.55
N MET A 103 28.30 -4.85 -15.12
CA MET A 103 29.51 -5.29 -15.85
C MET A 103 29.14 -5.99 -17.18
N GLU A 104 28.01 -6.68 -17.25
CA GLU A 104 27.52 -7.32 -18.48
C GLU A 104 27.16 -6.33 -19.60
N LEU A 105 26.95 -5.04 -19.29
CA LEU A 105 26.61 -4.01 -20.28
C LEU A 105 27.77 -3.58 -21.18
N GLY A 106 29.00 -4.01 -20.88
CA GLY A 106 30.19 -3.61 -21.63
C GLY A 106 30.60 -2.14 -21.48
N ILE A 107 30.09 -1.47 -20.44
CA ILE A 107 30.48 -0.08 -20.08
C ILE A 107 31.53 -0.15 -18.99
N PRO A 108 32.59 0.69 -19.01
CA PRO A 108 33.58 0.75 -17.92
C PRO A 108 32.91 0.97 -16.56
N VAL A 109 33.14 0.08 -15.59
CA VAL A 109 32.58 0.14 -14.23
C VAL A 109 33.70 0.40 -13.24
N ILE A 110 33.53 1.42 -12.40
CA ILE A 110 34.34 1.67 -11.21
C ILE A 110 33.46 1.39 -9.98
N MET A 111 33.96 0.55 -9.09
CA MET A 111 33.23 0.19 -7.87
C MET A 111 33.70 1.06 -6.70
N ALA A 112 32.79 1.80 -6.11
CA ALA A 112 33.01 2.59 -4.89
C ALA A 112 32.41 1.87 -3.68
N VAL A 113 33.24 1.21 -2.88
CA VAL A 113 32.79 0.52 -1.65
C VAL A 113 32.63 1.55 -0.55
N ASN A 114 31.40 1.84 -0.21
CA ASN A 114 31.00 2.84 0.78
C ASN A 114 30.84 2.24 2.17
N MET A 115 30.69 3.11 3.17
CA MET A 115 30.54 2.74 4.59
C MET A 115 31.76 1.99 5.16
N MET A 116 32.95 2.19 4.58
CA MET A 116 34.19 1.56 5.05
C MET A 116 34.56 1.94 6.49
N ASP A 117 34.07 3.05 6.99
CA ASP A 117 34.20 3.44 8.40
C ASP A 117 33.37 2.53 9.32
N LEU A 118 32.21 2.05 8.87
CA LEU A 118 31.40 1.07 9.61
C LEU A 118 32.02 -0.33 9.55
N VAL A 119 32.51 -0.75 8.37
CA VAL A 119 33.20 -2.03 8.18
C VAL A 119 34.44 -2.11 9.07
N LYS A 120 35.26 -1.06 9.11
CA LYS A 120 36.43 -1.00 10.01
C LYS A 120 36.04 -1.01 11.49
N LYS A 121 34.89 -0.41 11.84
CA LYS A 121 34.36 -0.41 13.23
C LYS A 121 33.83 -1.78 13.67
N SER A 122 33.28 -2.58 12.75
CA SER A 122 32.84 -3.96 13.04
C SER A 122 34.00 -4.93 13.20
N GLY A 123 35.20 -4.54 12.80
CA GLY A 123 36.38 -5.37 12.80
C GLY A 123 36.52 -6.29 11.57
N ASP A 124 35.63 -6.14 10.60
CA ASP A 124 35.70 -6.87 9.33
C ASP A 124 36.72 -6.21 8.40
N GLN A 125 37.35 -7.01 7.54
CA GLN A 125 38.32 -6.51 6.55
C GLN A 125 37.89 -6.93 5.16
N ILE A 126 37.74 -5.94 4.28
CA ILE A 126 37.53 -6.14 2.84
C ILE A 126 38.87 -5.92 2.15
N HIS A 127 39.41 -6.95 1.52
CA HIS A 127 40.66 -6.86 0.76
C HIS A 127 40.40 -6.27 -0.62
N ILE A 128 40.47 -4.93 -0.75
CA ILE A 128 40.09 -4.18 -1.95
C ILE A 128 40.92 -4.64 -3.16
N ASP A 129 42.24 -4.85 -3.00
CA ASP A 129 43.11 -5.31 -4.10
C ASP A 129 42.75 -6.70 -4.63
N LYS A 130 42.31 -7.60 -3.71
CA LYS A 130 41.85 -8.92 -4.12
C LYS A 130 40.48 -8.83 -4.81
N LEU A 131 39.58 -7.99 -4.28
CA LEU A 131 38.28 -7.75 -4.84
C LEU A 131 38.38 -7.15 -6.25
N SER A 132 39.25 -6.15 -6.44
CA SER A 132 39.52 -5.55 -7.73
C SER A 132 40.04 -6.57 -8.75
N LYS A 133 41.03 -7.42 -8.36
CA LYS A 133 41.55 -8.49 -9.22
C LYS A 133 40.51 -9.54 -9.60
N LYS A 134 39.65 -9.95 -8.66
CA LYS A 134 38.59 -10.97 -8.89
C LYS A 134 37.45 -10.44 -9.74
N LEU A 135 37.06 -9.20 -9.54
CA LEU A 135 36.01 -8.55 -10.35
C LEU A 135 36.58 -8.02 -11.69
N GLY A 136 37.87 -7.82 -11.78
CA GLY A 136 38.54 -7.26 -12.98
C GLY A 136 38.18 -5.79 -13.22
N CYS A 137 37.71 -5.06 -12.23
CA CYS A 137 37.42 -3.63 -12.30
C CYS A 137 38.09 -2.89 -11.16
N GLU A 138 38.33 -1.59 -11.33
CA GLU A 138 38.89 -0.74 -10.28
C GLU A 138 37.90 -0.62 -9.10
N VAL A 139 38.41 -0.86 -7.90
CA VAL A 139 37.64 -0.77 -6.65
C VAL A 139 38.26 0.28 -5.74
N VAL A 140 37.47 1.19 -5.20
CA VAL A 140 37.91 2.30 -4.34
C VAL A 140 37.15 2.28 -3.01
N GLU A 141 37.89 2.39 -1.90
CA GLU A 141 37.26 2.60 -0.58
C GLU A 141 36.74 4.03 -0.46
N ILE A 142 35.49 4.18 -0.04
CA ILE A 142 34.92 5.49 0.24
C ILE A 142 34.14 5.52 1.56
N SER A 143 33.97 6.70 2.12
CA SER A 143 32.94 7.01 3.11
C SER A 143 32.25 8.30 2.66
N ALA A 144 31.08 8.15 2.03
CA ALA A 144 30.31 9.27 1.52
C ALA A 144 29.91 10.25 2.63
N LEU A 145 29.64 9.74 3.85
CA LEU A 145 29.29 10.56 5.01
C LEU A 145 30.49 11.39 5.53
N LYS A 146 31.70 10.81 5.51
CA LYS A 146 32.93 11.49 5.99
C LYS A 146 33.66 12.25 4.87
N GLY A 147 33.23 12.11 3.64
CA GLY A 147 33.85 12.76 2.50
C GLY A 147 35.19 12.15 2.05
N THR A 148 35.56 10.94 2.54
CA THR A 148 36.84 10.31 2.21
C THR A 148 36.73 9.44 0.97
N GLY A 149 37.76 9.48 0.08
CA GLY A 149 37.88 8.66 -1.12
C GLY A 149 36.97 9.08 -2.30
N ILE A 150 36.08 10.05 -2.12
CA ILE A 150 35.04 10.44 -3.09
C ILE A 150 35.66 10.94 -4.40
N MET A 151 36.59 11.88 -4.33
CA MET A 151 37.24 12.45 -5.54
C MET A 151 38.12 11.42 -6.24
N ALA A 152 38.81 10.57 -5.49
CA ALA A 152 39.61 9.49 -6.08
C ALA A 152 38.76 8.52 -6.90
N ALA A 153 37.56 8.18 -6.42
CA ALA A 153 36.60 7.33 -7.16
C ALA A 153 36.13 8.04 -8.45
N ALA A 154 35.83 9.35 -8.38
CA ALA A 154 35.44 10.12 -9.56
C ALA A 154 36.56 10.26 -10.59
N GLU A 155 37.80 10.50 -10.16
CA GLU A 155 38.97 10.59 -11.04
C GLU A 155 39.25 9.27 -11.76
N LYS A 156 39.14 8.13 -11.06
CA LYS A 156 39.25 6.80 -11.68
C LYS A 156 38.14 6.55 -12.68
N ALA A 157 36.90 7.01 -12.41
CA ALA A 157 35.83 6.91 -13.37
C ALA A 157 36.08 7.76 -14.65
N ILE A 158 36.68 8.96 -14.50
CA ILE A 158 37.07 9.78 -15.62
C ILE A 158 38.20 9.09 -16.44
N GLU A 159 39.16 8.47 -15.77
CA GLU A 159 40.24 7.74 -16.40
C GLU A 159 39.73 6.55 -17.20
N ALA A 160 38.86 5.73 -16.61
CA ALA A 160 38.20 4.60 -17.27
C ALA A 160 37.36 5.03 -18.47
N ALA A 161 36.63 6.16 -18.37
CA ALA A 161 35.86 6.73 -19.47
C ALA A 161 36.76 7.14 -20.65
N LYS A 162 37.98 7.65 -20.39
CA LYS A 162 38.92 8.02 -21.41
C LYS A 162 39.58 6.81 -22.11
N GLN A 163 39.86 5.77 -21.34
CA GLN A 163 40.50 4.55 -21.84
C GLN A 163 39.55 3.66 -22.62
N LYS A 164 38.22 3.82 -22.43
CA LYS A 164 37.13 2.98 -22.99
C LYS A 164 37.39 1.48 -22.75
N ALA A 165 38.08 1.14 -21.68
CA ALA A 165 38.31 -0.24 -21.30
C ALA A 165 37.02 -0.85 -20.79
N GLY A 166 36.41 -1.77 -21.53
CA GLY A 166 35.26 -2.50 -21.12
C GLY A 166 35.51 -3.26 -19.79
N ALA A 167 34.48 -3.45 -18.99
CA ALA A 167 34.57 -4.30 -17.81
C ALA A 167 34.81 -5.75 -18.26
N PRO A 168 35.70 -6.50 -17.62
CA PRO A 168 35.86 -7.91 -17.90
C PRO A 168 34.56 -8.62 -17.46
N VAL A 169 34.18 -9.56 -18.26
CA VAL A 169 32.93 -10.32 -18.05
C VAL A 169 33.23 -11.43 -17.05
N HIS A 170 32.35 -11.59 -16.06
CA HIS A 170 32.38 -12.73 -15.16
C HIS A 170 31.90 -14.02 -15.89
N GLU A 171 32.43 -15.16 -15.50
CA GLU A 171 32.06 -16.47 -16.04
C GLU A 171 31.22 -17.23 -15.01
N PHE A 172 30.16 -17.86 -15.49
CA PHE A 172 29.32 -18.81 -14.74
C PHE A 172 29.89 -20.22 -14.79
N SER A 173 29.09 -21.22 -14.40
CA SER A 173 29.47 -22.62 -14.61
C SER A 173 29.70 -22.90 -16.10
N LYS A 174 30.54 -23.89 -16.39
CA LYS A 174 30.91 -24.20 -17.79
C LYS A 174 29.69 -24.58 -18.63
N GLU A 175 28.76 -25.30 -18.03
CA GLU A 175 27.50 -25.72 -18.66
C GLU A 175 26.61 -24.51 -18.99
N ALA A 176 26.50 -23.55 -18.07
CA ALA A 176 25.73 -22.31 -18.30
C ALA A 176 26.39 -21.42 -19.36
N GLU A 177 27.75 -21.29 -19.34
CA GLU A 177 28.50 -20.48 -20.31
C GLU A 177 28.36 -21.02 -21.73
N ASP A 178 28.38 -22.35 -21.92
CA ASP A 178 28.22 -22.95 -23.25
C ASP A 178 26.82 -22.66 -23.84
N ILE A 179 25.78 -22.60 -23.01
CA ILE A 179 24.42 -22.26 -23.45
C ILE A 179 24.30 -20.75 -23.72
N ILE A 180 24.89 -19.90 -22.86
CA ILE A 180 24.88 -18.45 -23.05
C ILE A 180 25.58 -18.08 -24.37
N ARG A 181 26.73 -18.71 -24.68
CA ARG A 181 27.45 -18.47 -25.92
C ARG A 181 26.62 -18.85 -27.16
N LYS A 182 25.89 -19.98 -27.12
CA LYS A 182 24.96 -20.36 -28.19
C LYS A 182 23.85 -19.30 -28.38
N ALA A 183 23.36 -18.73 -27.29
CA ALA A 183 22.39 -17.65 -27.35
C ALA A 183 23.00 -16.33 -27.91
N GLU A 184 24.25 -16.01 -27.56
CA GLU A 184 24.97 -14.85 -28.12
C GLU A 184 25.15 -14.95 -29.64
N GLU A 185 25.49 -16.14 -30.15
CA GLU A 185 25.68 -16.39 -31.59
C GLU A 185 24.40 -16.18 -32.41
N LYS A 186 23.23 -16.35 -31.80
CA LYS A 186 21.93 -16.11 -32.43
C LYS A 186 21.51 -14.64 -32.51
N LEU A 187 22.22 -13.77 -31.78
CA LEU A 187 21.93 -12.33 -31.81
C LEU A 187 22.41 -11.69 -33.10
N GLY A 188 21.57 -10.84 -33.68
CA GLY A 188 21.87 -10.13 -34.91
C GLY A 188 23.01 -9.11 -34.78
N SER A 189 23.50 -8.62 -35.92
CA SER A 189 24.56 -7.61 -36.00
C SER A 189 24.10 -6.21 -35.60
N ASP A 190 22.81 -6.03 -35.32
CA ASP A 190 22.21 -4.78 -34.83
C ASP A 190 22.51 -4.52 -33.35
N ILE A 191 22.99 -5.55 -32.62
CA ILE A 191 23.42 -5.44 -31.23
C ILE A 191 24.95 -5.33 -31.20
N PRO A 192 25.50 -4.31 -30.50
CA PRO A 192 26.96 -4.20 -30.32
C PRO A 192 27.55 -5.44 -29.64
N GLU A 193 28.70 -5.91 -30.10
CA GLU A 193 29.40 -7.09 -29.55
C GLU A 193 29.50 -7.05 -28.02
N GLU A 194 29.82 -5.88 -27.49
CA GLU A 194 29.99 -5.63 -26.05
C GLU A 194 28.72 -5.82 -25.24
N GLN A 195 27.53 -5.76 -25.87
CA GLN A 195 26.24 -5.91 -25.23
C GLN A 195 25.59 -7.29 -25.48
N LYS A 196 26.13 -8.08 -26.40
CA LYS A 196 25.53 -9.38 -26.77
C LYS A 196 25.30 -10.27 -25.55
N ARG A 197 26.27 -10.33 -24.65
CA ARG A 197 26.16 -11.12 -23.42
C ARG A 197 24.97 -10.68 -22.55
N PHE A 198 24.81 -9.39 -22.31
CA PHE A 198 23.68 -8.88 -21.56
C PHE A 198 22.34 -9.25 -22.19
N PHE A 199 22.22 -9.06 -23.51
CA PHE A 199 21.00 -9.40 -24.22
C PHE A 199 20.73 -10.91 -24.24
N ALA A 200 21.75 -11.75 -24.43
CA ALA A 200 21.62 -13.20 -24.39
C ALA A 200 21.11 -13.69 -23.02
N ILE A 201 21.75 -13.22 -21.95
CA ILE A 201 21.33 -13.57 -20.58
C ILE A 201 19.88 -13.12 -20.31
N LYS A 202 19.51 -11.90 -20.72
CA LYS A 202 18.14 -11.40 -20.53
C LYS A 202 17.08 -12.14 -21.34
N LEU A 203 17.43 -12.60 -22.54
CA LEU A 203 16.54 -13.46 -23.32
C LEU A 203 16.37 -14.85 -22.67
N LEU A 204 17.45 -15.42 -22.14
CA LEU A 204 17.38 -16.67 -21.38
C LEU A 204 16.57 -16.51 -20.08
N GLU A 205 16.66 -15.35 -19.40
CA GLU A 205 15.80 -14.99 -18.27
C GLU A 205 14.33 -14.71 -18.68
N LYS A 206 13.98 -14.89 -19.95
CA LYS A 206 12.62 -14.65 -20.51
C LYS A 206 12.15 -13.20 -20.36
N ASP A 207 13.06 -12.23 -20.38
CA ASP A 207 12.73 -10.80 -20.30
C ASP A 207 12.04 -10.32 -21.59
N GLY A 208 10.72 -10.32 -21.61
CA GLY A 208 9.91 -9.93 -22.77
C GLY A 208 10.13 -8.49 -23.24
N LYS A 209 10.55 -7.57 -22.35
CA LYS A 209 10.81 -6.17 -22.71
C LYS A 209 12.11 -5.97 -23.47
N ILE A 210 13.10 -6.78 -23.18
CA ILE A 210 14.33 -6.81 -23.98
C ILE A 210 14.04 -7.37 -25.36
N ALA A 211 13.26 -8.45 -25.45
CA ALA A 211 12.83 -9.01 -26.73
C ALA A 211 12.04 -8.02 -27.61
N GLU A 212 11.27 -7.11 -27.00
CA GLU A 212 10.53 -6.05 -27.72
C GLU A 212 11.43 -4.89 -28.22
N GLN A 213 12.55 -4.65 -27.55
CA GLN A 213 13.51 -3.59 -27.93
C GLN A 213 14.41 -4.00 -29.10
N MET A 214 14.52 -5.30 -29.38
CA MET A 214 15.32 -5.83 -30.47
C MET A 214 14.63 -5.66 -31.82
N LYS A 215 15.35 -5.16 -32.84
CA LYS A 215 14.84 -5.04 -34.20
C LYS A 215 14.61 -6.39 -34.87
N GLN A 216 15.48 -7.34 -34.60
CA GLN A 216 15.34 -8.73 -35.01
C GLN A 216 15.13 -9.62 -33.78
N LYS A 217 14.04 -10.34 -33.72
CA LYS A 217 13.77 -11.27 -32.62
C LYS A 217 14.64 -12.53 -32.79
N ALA A 218 15.58 -12.72 -31.88
CA ALA A 218 16.32 -13.97 -31.80
C ALA A 218 15.46 -15.05 -31.12
N ASP A 219 15.34 -16.20 -31.74
CA ASP A 219 14.66 -17.37 -31.12
C ASP A 219 15.66 -18.19 -30.32
N VAL A 220 15.61 -18.04 -29.00
CA VAL A 220 16.42 -18.77 -28.02
C VAL A 220 15.61 -19.86 -27.28
N SER A 221 14.48 -20.27 -27.84
CA SER A 221 13.60 -21.27 -27.17
C SER A 221 14.30 -22.64 -26.97
N ALA A 222 15.21 -23.00 -27.88
CA ALA A 222 15.99 -24.24 -27.77
C ALA A 222 17.00 -24.17 -26.61
N GLU A 223 17.70 -23.05 -26.47
CA GLU A 223 18.67 -22.78 -25.41
C GLU A 223 18.01 -22.68 -24.04
N ILE A 224 16.82 -22.06 -23.96
CA ILE A 224 16.00 -22.04 -22.74
C ILE A 224 15.69 -23.45 -22.30
N LYS A 225 15.19 -24.30 -23.23
CA LYS A 225 14.86 -25.68 -22.92
C LYS A 225 16.10 -26.50 -22.54
N GLU A 226 17.22 -26.33 -23.23
CA GLU A 226 18.49 -26.98 -22.92
C GLU A 226 18.96 -26.62 -21.50
N MET A 227 18.82 -25.36 -21.09
CA MET A 227 19.18 -24.88 -19.75
C MET A 227 18.24 -25.46 -18.68
N GLU A 228 16.93 -25.46 -18.92
CA GLU A 228 15.94 -26.04 -18.01
C GLU A 228 16.12 -27.56 -17.84
N ASP A 229 16.39 -28.28 -18.94
CA ASP A 229 16.64 -29.74 -18.91
C ASP A 229 17.97 -30.06 -18.20
N THR A 230 19.00 -29.21 -18.29
CA THR A 230 20.32 -29.43 -17.69
C THR A 230 20.33 -29.18 -16.18
N PHE A 231 19.60 -28.17 -15.70
CA PHE A 231 19.64 -27.74 -14.30
C PHE A 231 18.37 -28.10 -13.51
N ASP A 232 17.34 -28.67 -14.15
CA ASP A 232 16.05 -29.08 -13.56
C ASP A 232 15.34 -27.91 -12.80
N ASP A 233 15.44 -26.70 -13.35
CA ASP A 233 14.81 -25.48 -12.79
C ASP A 233 14.48 -24.50 -13.93
N ASP A 234 13.73 -23.42 -13.62
CA ASP A 234 13.48 -22.39 -14.62
C ASP A 234 14.73 -21.51 -14.86
N THR A 235 14.88 -20.99 -16.10
CA THR A 235 16.09 -20.29 -16.50
C THR A 235 16.36 -19.00 -15.71
N GLU A 236 15.34 -18.29 -15.22
CA GLU A 236 15.51 -17.11 -14.37
C GLU A 236 16.13 -17.49 -13.02
N SER A 237 15.63 -18.56 -12.41
CA SER A 237 16.18 -19.13 -11.16
C SER A 237 17.61 -19.62 -11.34
N ILE A 238 17.91 -20.32 -12.44
CA ILE A 238 19.25 -20.84 -12.76
C ILE A 238 20.26 -19.68 -12.85
N ILE A 239 20.01 -18.69 -13.68
CA ILE A 239 20.92 -17.54 -13.86
C ILE A 239 21.08 -16.76 -12.55
N THR A 240 20.02 -16.60 -11.80
CA THR A 240 20.08 -15.95 -10.48
C THR A 240 20.98 -16.76 -9.53
N ASN A 241 20.85 -18.06 -9.49
CA ASN A 241 21.69 -18.93 -8.66
C ASN A 241 23.16 -18.90 -9.09
N GLU A 242 23.44 -18.94 -10.40
CA GLU A 242 24.80 -18.82 -10.95
C GLU A 242 25.48 -17.51 -10.53
N ARG A 243 24.75 -16.38 -10.55
CA ARG A 243 25.26 -15.08 -10.03
C ARG A 243 25.61 -15.16 -8.55
N TYR A 244 24.74 -15.79 -7.72
CA TYR A 244 25.01 -15.92 -6.29
C TYR A 244 26.19 -16.86 -6.01
N VAL A 245 26.36 -17.95 -6.77
CA VAL A 245 27.53 -18.83 -6.66
C VAL A 245 28.81 -18.07 -6.98
N TYR A 246 28.82 -17.31 -8.08
CA TYR A 246 29.95 -16.46 -8.45
C TYR A 246 30.29 -15.44 -7.35
N ILE A 247 29.28 -14.70 -6.83
CA ILE A 247 29.43 -13.72 -5.76
C ILE A 247 29.98 -14.37 -4.48
N SER A 248 29.42 -15.51 -4.07
CA SER A 248 29.86 -16.23 -2.86
C SER A 248 31.32 -16.66 -2.93
N ASN A 249 31.78 -17.10 -4.11
CA ASN A 249 33.16 -17.46 -4.34
C ASN A 249 34.11 -16.25 -4.19
N ILE A 250 33.70 -15.09 -4.71
CA ILE A 250 34.50 -13.86 -4.55
C ILE A 250 34.56 -13.43 -3.09
N ILE A 251 33.43 -13.44 -2.40
CA ILE A 251 33.33 -12.98 -1.02
C ILE A 251 34.16 -13.86 -0.10
N GLY A 252 34.13 -15.18 -0.30
CA GLY A 252 34.92 -16.12 0.50
C GLY A 252 36.43 -15.82 0.47
N ASP A 253 36.94 -15.34 -0.66
CA ASP A 253 38.36 -15.03 -0.85
C ASP A 253 38.76 -13.60 -0.45
N CYS A 254 37.80 -12.66 -0.53
CA CYS A 254 38.06 -11.22 -0.41
C CYS A 254 37.67 -10.61 0.93
N ILE A 255 36.84 -11.29 1.74
CA ILE A 255 36.37 -10.74 3.02
C ILE A 255 36.83 -11.61 4.16
N SER A 256 37.65 -11.01 5.04
CA SER A 256 38.02 -11.62 6.31
C SER A 256 37.07 -11.11 7.40
N LYS A 257 36.07 -11.93 7.77
CA LYS A 257 35.21 -11.63 8.92
C LYS A 257 35.94 -11.99 10.20
N ASN A 258 36.17 -10.99 11.06
CA ASN A 258 36.92 -11.17 12.29
C ASN A 258 36.09 -12.02 13.29
N GLY A 259 36.44 -13.27 13.35
CA GLY A 259 36.14 -14.32 14.30
C GLY A 259 34.80 -14.32 15.04
N LYS A 260 34.12 -15.47 15.01
CA LYS A 260 32.86 -15.83 15.64
C LYS A 260 31.67 -14.99 15.17
N LYS A 261 30.85 -15.57 14.34
CA LYS A 261 29.46 -15.15 14.14
C LYS A 261 28.77 -15.07 15.51
N LYS A 262 29.03 -14.02 16.28
CA LYS A 262 28.07 -13.59 17.30
C LYS A 262 26.89 -13.08 16.51
N LEU A 263 25.85 -13.91 16.41
CA LEU A 263 24.54 -13.48 15.91
C LEU A 263 24.28 -12.11 16.53
N SER A 264 24.03 -11.11 15.70
CA SER A 264 23.65 -9.78 16.19
C SER A 264 22.40 -9.93 17.07
N THR A 265 22.16 -8.98 17.94
CA THR A 265 20.91 -9.00 18.72
C THR A 265 19.69 -9.04 17.80
N SER A 266 19.75 -8.37 16.65
CA SER A 266 18.72 -8.41 15.60
C SER A 266 18.54 -9.83 15.06
N ASP A 267 19.61 -10.55 14.72
CA ASP A 267 19.52 -11.91 14.19
C ASP A 267 18.90 -12.89 15.19
N LYS A 268 19.19 -12.71 16.49
CA LYS A 268 18.60 -13.54 17.55
C LYS A 268 17.10 -13.29 17.68
N ILE A 269 16.67 -12.04 17.61
CA ILE A 269 15.25 -11.65 17.64
C ILE A 269 14.57 -12.18 16.38
N ASP A 270 15.18 -12.00 15.20
CA ASP A 270 14.63 -12.44 13.93
C ASP A 270 14.43 -13.95 13.88
N ARG A 271 15.33 -14.74 14.45
CA ARG A 271 15.18 -16.20 14.53
C ARG A 271 13.88 -16.63 15.26
N ILE A 272 13.38 -15.80 16.18
CA ILE A 272 12.13 -16.06 16.91
C ILE A 272 10.95 -15.44 16.15
N VAL A 273 11.07 -14.15 15.81
CA VAL A 273 9.99 -13.35 15.25
C VAL A 273 9.62 -13.79 13.81
N THR A 274 10.62 -14.23 13.02
CA THR A 274 10.38 -14.71 11.64
C THR A 274 10.21 -16.23 11.55
N ASN A 275 10.14 -16.93 12.68
CA ASN A 275 9.93 -18.37 12.71
C ASN A 275 8.58 -18.74 12.09
N ARG A 276 8.57 -19.74 11.22
CA ARG A 276 7.40 -20.18 10.44
C ARG A 276 6.12 -20.40 11.28
N TRP A 277 6.25 -20.88 12.51
CA TRP A 277 5.13 -21.21 13.39
C TRP A 277 4.84 -20.15 14.43
N LEU A 278 5.90 -19.46 14.95
CA LEU A 278 5.78 -18.47 16.02
C LEU A 278 5.44 -17.07 15.48
N ALA A 279 5.75 -16.77 14.24
CA ALA A 279 5.59 -15.43 13.68
C ALA A 279 4.15 -14.92 13.74
N LEU A 280 3.18 -15.72 13.30
CA LEU A 280 1.76 -15.34 13.33
C LEU A 280 1.19 -15.18 14.75
N PRO A 281 1.42 -16.11 15.71
CA PRO A 281 1.04 -15.89 17.10
C PRO A 281 1.68 -14.66 17.75
N ILE A 282 2.98 -14.44 17.54
CA ILE A 282 3.67 -13.26 18.09
C ILE A 282 3.04 -11.98 17.51
N PHE A 283 2.82 -11.97 16.20
CA PHE A 283 2.16 -10.85 15.54
C PHE A 283 0.76 -10.60 16.11
N ALA A 284 -0.05 -11.65 16.28
CA ALA A 284 -1.39 -11.53 16.87
C ALA A 284 -1.35 -10.93 18.29
N VAL A 285 -0.40 -11.36 19.12
CA VAL A 285 -0.22 -10.81 20.48
C VAL A 285 0.21 -9.34 20.43
N VAL A 286 1.20 -8.98 19.60
CA VAL A 286 1.64 -7.58 19.45
C VAL A 286 0.47 -6.69 19.02
N MET A 287 -0.30 -7.11 18.02
CA MET A 287 -1.44 -6.33 17.55
C MET A 287 -2.56 -6.28 18.58
N TRP A 288 -2.83 -7.36 19.29
CA TRP A 288 -3.78 -7.36 20.39
C TRP A 288 -3.42 -6.33 21.46
N VAL A 289 -2.15 -6.27 21.88
CA VAL A 289 -1.67 -5.26 22.84
C VAL A 289 -1.88 -3.85 22.29
N VAL A 290 -1.51 -3.61 21.03
CA VAL A 290 -1.69 -2.29 20.38
C VAL A 290 -3.16 -1.87 20.40
N TYR A 291 -4.06 -2.75 19.97
CA TYR A 291 -5.49 -2.43 19.94
C TYR A 291 -6.09 -2.31 21.33
N TYR A 292 -5.72 -3.20 22.26
CA TYR A 292 -6.19 -3.14 23.64
C TYR A 292 -5.86 -1.80 24.30
N VAL A 293 -4.64 -1.33 24.13
CA VAL A 293 -4.22 -0.05 24.71
C VAL A 293 -4.84 1.12 23.96
N SER A 294 -4.91 1.07 22.64
CA SER A 294 -5.39 2.20 21.81
C SER A 294 -6.90 2.34 21.80
N VAL A 295 -7.65 1.24 21.89
CA VAL A 295 -9.11 1.25 21.72
C VAL A 295 -9.82 1.05 23.05
N THR A 296 -9.35 0.11 23.91
CA THR A 296 -10.10 -0.32 25.08
C THR A 296 -9.69 0.39 26.38
N THR A 297 -8.45 0.91 26.47
CA THR A 297 -7.97 1.52 27.71
C THR A 297 -7.66 3.02 27.52
N VAL A 298 -6.40 3.37 27.20
CA VAL A 298 -5.98 4.77 27.11
C VAL A 298 -6.77 5.54 26.07
N GLY A 299 -7.03 4.91 24.92
CA GLY A 299 -7.77 5.57 23.85
C GLY A 299 -9.23 5.85 24.23
N SER A 300 -9.96 4.89 24.83
CA SER A 300 -11.35 5.12 25.25
C SER A 300 -11.44 6.20 26.33
N ILE A 301 -10.63 6.14 27.39
CA ILE A 301 -10.61 7.16 28.45
C ILE A 301 -10.47 8.57 27.88
N LEU A 302 -9.56 8.76 26.91
CA LEU A 302 -9.34 10.06 26.28
C LEU A 302 -10.50 10.44 25.35
N THR A 303 -11.10 9.49 24.66
CA THR A 303 -12.26 9.70 23.79
C THR A 303 -13.50 10.05 24.60
N ASP A 304 -13.79 9.31 25.67
CA ASP A 304 -14.91 9.58 26.58
C ASP A 304 -14.76 10.96 27.21
N TRP A 305 -13.56 11.31 27.72
CA TRP A 305 -13.31 12.65 28.23
C TRP A 305 -13.54 13.73 27.16
N THR A 306 -13.15 13.49 25.90
CA THR A 306 -13.33 14.47 24.81
C THR A 306 -14.80 14.59 24.43
N ASN A 307 -15.54 13.49 24.34
CA ASN A 307 -16.96 13.50 23.95
C ASN A 307 -17.83 14.05 25.09
N ASP A 308 -17.69 13.49 26.29
CA ASP A 308 -18.62 13.78 27.39
C ASP A 308 -18.25 15.11 28.05
N THR A 309 -16.97 15.29 28.45
CA THR A 309 -16.58 16.47 29.21
C THR A 309 -16.34 17.68 28.30
N LEU A 310 -15.49 17.53 27.26
CA LEU A 310 -15.09 18.67 26.43
C LEU A 310 -16.25 19.16 25.55
N PHE A 311 -16.86 18.23 24.78
CA PHE A 311 -17.97 18.60 23.90
C PHE A 311 -19.31 18.60 24.63
N GLY A 312 -19.64 17.55 25.38
CA GLY A 312 -20.95 17.39 26.05
C GLY A 312 -21.21 18.41 27.16
N GLU A 313 -20.26 18.61 28.08
CA GLU A 313 -20.47 19.52 29.22
C GLU A 313 -20.00 20.94 28.96
N TRP A 314 -18.93 21.15 28.19
CA TRP A 314 -18.33 22.48 28.05
C TRP A 314 -18.72 23.20 26.76
N ILE A 315 -18.45 22.62 25.59
CA ILE A 315 -18.58 23.34 24.30
C ILE A 315 -20.04 23.48 23.88
N ILE A 316 -20.80 22.38 23.86
CA ILE A 316 -22.18 22.39 23.38
C ILE A 316 -23.07 23.26 24.28
N PRO A 317 -23.09 23.12 25.64
CA PRO A 317 -23.92 23.97 26.49
C PRO A 317 -23.47 25.44 26.48
N ALA A 318 -22.17 25.70 26.40
CA ALA A 318 -21.66 27.08 26.28
C ALA A 318 -22.11 27.76 24.99
N ALA A 319 -22.06 27.03 23.87
CA ALA A 319 -22.52 27.53 22.58
C ALA A 319 -24.04 27.73 22.58
N GLN A 320 -24.82 26.82 23.10
CA GLN A 320 -26.27 26.92 23.21
C GLN A 320 -26.66 28.15 24.05
N ASN A 321 -26.15 28.27 25.26
CA ASN A 321 -26.39 29.42 26.10
C ASN A 321 -25.96 30.76 25.44
N PHE A 322 -24.87 30.77 24.68
CA PHE A 322 -24.40 31.97 23.99
C PHE A 322 -25.39 32.40 22.90
N PHE A 323 -25.88 31.46 22.06
CA PHE A 323 -26.81 31.80 20.98
C PHE A 323 -28.21 32.14 21.52
N GLU A 324 -28.70 31.49 22.57
CA GLU A 324 -29.94 31.81 23.26
C GLU A 324 -29.89 33.25 23.87
N ASN A 325 -28.79 33.60 24.53
CA ASN A 325 -28.62 34.93 25.14
C ASN A 325 -28.57 36.09 24.13
N ILE A 326 -28.11 35.82 22.90
CA ILE A 326 -28.08 36.81 21.81
C ILE A 326 -29.48 36.93 21.15
N GLY A 327 -30.40 35.97 21.42
CA GLY A 327 -31.70 35.95 20.76
C GLY A 327 -31.62 35.47 19.32
N CYS A 328 -30.72 34.49 19.06
CA CYS A 328 -30.59 33.91 17.75
C CYS A 328 -31.85 33.14 17.39
N ALA A 329 -32.19 33.06 16.11
CA ALA A 329 -33.34 32.27 15.64
C ALA A 329 -33.08 30.77 15.89
N ASP A 330 -34.08 30.02 16.39
CA ASP A 330 -33.97 28.61 16.80
C ASP A 330 -33.36 27.72 15.75
N TRP A 331 -33.75 27.90 14.46
CA TRP A 331 -33.20 27.12 13.36
C TRP A 331 -31.68 27.36 13.16
N LEU A 332 -31.18 28.57 13.43
CA LEU A 332 -29.78 28.90 13.27
C LEU A 332 -28.97 28.38 14.47
N THR A 333 -29.56 28.43 15.68
CA THR A 333 -28.97 27.80 16.87
C THR A 333 -28.85 26.29 16.68
N GLY A 334 -29.90 25.61 16.23
CA GLY A 334 -29.88 24.16 15.91
C GLY A 334 -28.85 23.84 14.82
N LEU A 335 -28.77 24.62 13.74
CA LEU A 335 -27.76 24.39 12.70
C LEU A 335 -26.32 24.50 13.25
N ILE A 336 -26.05 25.49 14.09
CA ILE A 336 -24.71 25.70 14.61
C ILE A 336 -24.36 24.71 15.71
N VAL A 337 -25.26 24.49 16.67
CA VAL A 337 -25.00 23.67 17.84
C VAL A 337 -25.11 22.15 17.43
N ASP A 338 -26.26 21.75 16.90
CA ASP A 338 -26.51 20.34 16.60
C ASP A 338 -25.90 19.91 15.27
N GLY A 339 -25.96 20.76 14.24
CA GLY A 339 -25.42 20.44 12.92
C GLY A 339 -23.89 20.56 12.85
N ILE A 340 -23.32 21.69 13.34
CA ILE A 340 -21.89 21.99 13.19
C ILE A 340 -21.09 21.49 14.40
N ILE A 341 -21.39 21.98 15.59
CA ILE A 341 -20.57 21.72 16.78
C ILE A 341 -20.66 20.26 17.19
N SER A 342 -21.87 19.70 17.31
CA SER A 342 -22.08 18.32 17.67
C SER A 342 -21.56 17.36 16.58
N GLY A 343 -21.84 17.64 15.29
CA GLY A 343 -21.38 16.80 14.18
C GLY A 343 -19.85 16.80 14.01
N VAL A 344 -19.16 17.93 14.22
CA VAL A 344 -17.69 17.99 14.24
C VAL A 344 -17.14 17.39 15.52
N GLY A 345 -17.80 17.61 16.66
CA GLY A 345 -17.44 17.08 17.97
C GLY A 345 -17.39 15.55 17.95
N ALA A 346 -18.41 14.90 17.41
CA ALA A 346 -18.47 13.43 17.28
C ALA A 346 -17.26 12.86 16.50
N VAL A 347 -16.76 13.58 15.51
CA VAL A 347 -15.57 13.15 14.74
C VAL A 347 -14.27 13.46 15.46
N LEU A 348 -14.17 14.64 16.09
CA LEU A 348 -12.97 15.03 16.84
C LEU A 348 -12.83 14.20 18.13
N GLY A 349 -13.93 13.68 18.67
CA GLY A 349 -13.93 12.76 19.80
C GLY A 349 -13.07 11.53 19.57
N PHE A 350 -13.02 11.00 18.36
CA PHE A 350 -12.16 9.85 18.02
C PHE A 350 -10.68 10.18 17.80
N VAL A 351 -10.31 11.48 17.72
CA VAL A 351 -8.91 11.86 17.46
C VAL A 351 -7.95 11.35 18.52
N PRO A 352 -8.23 11.44 19.84
CA PRO A 352 -7.32 10.94 20.85
C PRO A 352 -7.00 9.45 20.71
N GLN A 353 -8.01 8.63 20.52
CA GLN A 353 -7.85 7.18 20.28
C GLN A 353 -6.97 6.91 19.05
N MET A 354 -7.19 7.66 17.97
CA MET A 354 -6.41 7.55 16.75
C MET A 354 -4.95 7.98 16.95
N LEU A 355 -4.69 9.01 17.75
CA LEU A 355 -3.33 9.47 18.06
C LEU A 355 -2.56 8.42 18.84
N VAL A 356 -3.20 7.75 19.82
CA VAL A 356 -2.60 6.65 20.57
C VAL A 356 -2.24 5.49 19.61
N LEU A 357 -3.16 5.11 18.71
CA LEU A 357 -2.89 4.09 17.70
C LEU A 357 -1.71 4.47 16.80
N PHE A 358 -1.63 5.73 16.35
CA PHE A 358 -0.53 6.19 15.50
C PHE A 358 0.82 6.20 16.20
N ILE A 359 0.87 6.43 17.53
CA ILE A 359 2.10 6.29 18.33
C ILE A 359 2.63 4.86 18.22
N PHE A 360 1.78 3.86 18.49
CA PHE A 360 2.20 2.46 18.43
C PHE A 360 2.58 2.03 17.00
N LEU A 361 1.82 2.40 15.99
CA LEU A 361 2.15 2.08 14.60
C LEU A 361 3.46 2.75 14.16
N ALA A 362 3.68 4.03 14.51
CA ALA A 362 4.94 4.71 14.22
C ALA A 362 6.13 4.07 14.95
N PHE A 363 5.93 3.61 16.17
CA PHE A 363 6.94 2.85 16.93
C PHE A 363 7.29 1.54 16.24
N LEU A 364 6.29 0.70 15.90
CA LEU A 364 6.49 -0.60 15.24
C LEU A 364 7.13 -0.46 13.85
N GLU A 365 6.76 0.59 13.11
CA GLU A 365 7.37 0.91 11.82
C GLU A 365 8.83 1.33 12.00
N SER A 366 9.08 2.28 12.89
CA SER A 366 10.42 2.84 13.11
C SER A 366 11.40 1.83 13.71
N CYS A 367 10.95 0.92 14.58
CA CYS A 367 11.84 -0.12 15.14
C CYS A 367 12.18 -1.23 14.14
N GLY A 368 11.50 -1.27 12.96
CA GLY A 368 11.74 -2.26 11.91
C GLY A 368 10.90 -3.54 12.04
N TYR A 369 9.96 -3.63 13.00
CA TYR A 369 9.10 -4.80 13.15
C TYR A 369 8.16 -5.03 11.97
N MET A 370 7.58 -3.95 11.41
CA MET A 370 6.65 -4.03 10.28
C MET A 370 7.27 -4.64 9.03
N ALA A 371 8.58 -4.45 8.81
CA ALA A 371 9.32 -5.07 7.71
C ALA A 371 9.34 -6.61 7.84
N ARG A 372 9.48 -7.14 9.06
CA ARG A 372 9.45 -8.58 9.34
C ARG A 372 8.06 -9.17 9.10
N VAL A 373 7.05 -8.46 9.54
CA VAL A 373 5.64 -8.87 9.29
C VAL A 373 5.36 -8.94 7.80
N ALA A 374 5.77 -7.93 7.03
CA ALA A 374 5.64 -7.95 5.57
C ALA A 374 6.37 -9.13 4.93
N PHE A 375 7.58 -9.44 5.39
CA PHE A 375 8.36 -10.59 4.92
C PHE A 375 7.66 -11.93 5.17
N ILE A 376 7.10 -12.12 6.37
CA ILE A 376 6.38 -13.35 6.73
C ILE A 376 5.13 -13.52 5.87
N MET A 377 4.39 -12.41 5.68
CA MET A 377 3.14 -12.40 4.95
C MET A 377 3.31 -12.49 3.44
N ASP A 378 4.48 -12.15 2.89
CA ASP A 378 4.75 -12.19 1.45
C ASP A 378 4.47 -13.58 0.86
N ARG A 379 4.90 -14.63 1.53
CA ARG A 379 4.66 -16.01 1.09
C ARG A 379 3.17 -16.36 0.96
N ILE A 380 2.32 -15.76 1.79
CA ILE A 380 0.87 -15.98 1.78
C ILE A 380 0.23 -15.13 0.69
N PHE A 381 0.55 -13.84 0.67
CA PHE A 381 -0.08 -12.87 -0.22
C PHE A 381 0.23 -13.08 -1.70
N ARG A 382 1.44 -13.53 -2.03
CA ARG A 382 1.84 -13.90 -3.40
C ARG A 382 0.94 -14.95 -4.01
N LYS A 383 0.50 -15.95 -3.23
CA LYS A 383 -0.44 -16.97 -3.72
C LYS A 383 -1.75 -16.38 -4.22
N PHE A 384 -2.14 -15.23 -3.69
CA PHE A 384 -3.36 -14.50 -4.05
C PHE A 384 -3.10 -13.35 -5.04
N GLY A 385 -1.89 -13.22 -5.56
CA GLY A 385 -1.53 -12.17 -6.52
C GLY A 385 -1.28 -10.79 -5.94
N LEU A 386 -1.11 -10.69 -4.63
CA LEU A 386 -0.76 -9.47 -3.90
C LEU A 386 0.69 -9.56 -3.38
N SER A 387 1.37 -8.44 -3.30
CA SER A 387 2.69 -8.36 -2.69
C SER A 387 2.59 -8.45 -1.15
N GLY A 388 3.59 -9.00 -0.48
CA GLY A 388 3.64 -9.03 1.00
C GLY A 388 3.58 -7.66 1.65
N LYS A 389 4.05 -6.62 0.95
CA LYS A 389 3.93 -5.22 1.39
C LYS A 389 2.46 -4.77 1.48
N SER A 390 1.53 -5.41 0.76
CA SER A 390 0.09 -5.11 0.80
C SER A 390 -0.55 -5.42 2.15
N PHE A 391 0.06 -6.32 2.93
CA PHE A 391 -0.44 -6.66 4.26
C PHE A 391 -0.37 -5.49 5.24
N ILE A 392 0.67 -4.66 5.16
CA ILE A 392 0.85 -3.50 6.07
C ILE A 392 -0.31 -2.49 5.95
N PRO A 393 -0.70 -2.01 4.75
CA PRO A 393 -1.89 -1.19 4.56
C PRO A 393 -3.16 -1.81 5.10
N MET A 394 -3.38 -3.10 4.86
CA MET A 394 -4.58 -3.81 5.30
C MET A 394 -4.65 -3.94 6.82
N LEU A 395 -3.51 -4.23 7.44
CA LEU A 395 -3.40 -4.28 8.88
C LEU A 395 -3.70 -2.93 9.53
N ILE A 396 -3.06 -1.87 9.06
CA ILE A 396 -3.32 -0.50 9.55
C ILE A 396 -4.78 -0.12 9.28
N GLY A 397 -5.35 -0.59 8.16
CA GLY A 397 -6.74 -0.42 7.77
C GLY A 397 -7.74 -1.02 8.74
N SER A 398 -7.38 -2.08 9.49
CA SER A 398 -8.25 -2.64 10.53
C SER A 398 -8.46 -1.70 11.73
N GLY A 399 -7.52 -0.77 11.98
CA GLY A 399 -7.74 0.33 12.91
C GLY A 399 -8.50 1.47 12.25
N CYS A 400 -7.95 2.00 11.15
CA CYS A 400 -8.59 3.08 10.38
C CYS A 400 -8.20 2.99 8.89
N GLY A 401 -9.21 3.10 8.01
CA GLY A 401 -9.01 3.06 6.56
C GLY A 401 -8.13 4.17 6.00
N VAL A 402 -8.13 5.38 6.61
CA VAL A 402 -7.35 6.52 6.12
C VAL A 402 -5.85 6.25 6.16
N PRO A 403 -5.23 5.97 7.32
CA PRO A 403 -3.80 5.64 7.38
C PRO A 403 -3.49 4.32 6.68
N GLY A 404 -4.43 3.35 6.66
CA GLY A 404 -4.28 2.11 5.91
C GLY A 404 -4.04 2.37 4.43
N VAL A 405 -4.89 3.17 3.80
CA VAL A 405 -4.72 3.56 2.39
C VAL A 405 -3.43 4.36 2.18
N MET A 406 -3.09 5.29 3.09
CA MET A 406 -1.85 6.08 2.99
C MET A 406 -0.58 5.23 3.08
N ALA A 407 -0.60 4.15 3.84
CA ALA A 407 0.52 3.23 3.97
C ALA A 407 0.85 2.49 2.66
N SER A 408 -0.07 2.45 1.69
CA SER A 408 0.18 1.88 0.36
C SER A 408 1.31 2.55 -0.41
N ARG A 409 1.77 3.74 0.00
CA ARG A 409 2.95 4.43 -0.56
C ARG A 409 4.24 3.62 -0.46
N THR A 410 4.32 2.70 0.49
CA THR A 410 5.47 1.81 0.65
C THR A 410 5.56 0.72 -0.42
N ILE A 411 4.52 0.59 -1.24
CA ILE A 411 4.45 -0.37 -2.34
C ILE A 411 4.96 0.30 -3.62
N GLU A 412 6.08 -0.18 -4.11
CA GLU A 412 6.79 0.38 -5.27
C GLU A 412 6.05 0.10 -6.59
N ASN A 413 5.53 -1.12 -6.74
CA ASN A 413 4.79 -1.51 -7.93
C ASN A 413 3.43 -0.80 -7.97
N ASP A 414 3.21 0.06 -8.96
CA ASP A 414 1.99 0.88 -9.12
C ASP A 414 0.71 0.04 -9.23
N ARG A 415 0.80 -1.13 -9.88
CA ARG A 415 -0.30 -2.09 -10.01
C ARG A 415 -0.70 -2.68 -8.65
N ASP A 416 0.28 -3.22 -7.91
CA ASP A 416 0.06 -3.83 -6.60
C ASP A 416 -0.42 -2.76 -5.61
N ARG A 417 0.10 -1.54 -5.71
CA ARG A 417 -0.35 -0.38 -4.93
C ARG A 417 -1.82 -0.07 -5.19
N LYS A 418 -2.25 0.01 -6.44
CA LYS A 418 -3.66 0.26 -6.80
C LYS A 418 -4.58 -0.85 -6.32
N MET A 419 -4.20 -2.12 -6.51
CA MET A 419 -4.96 -3.27 -5.99
C MET A 419 -5.10 -3.19 -4.47
N THR A 420 -4.01 -2.89 -3.77
CA THR A 420 -4.01 -2.73 -2.31
C THR A 420 -4.91 -1.59 -1.85
N ILE A 421 -4.85 -0.42 -2.49
CA ILE A 421 -5.73 0.72 -2.18
C ILE A 421 -7.21 0.32 -2.31
N MET A 422 -7.56 -0.42 -3.36
CA MET A 422 -8.94 -0.86 -3.62
C MET A 422 -9.46 -1.86 -2.59
N THR A 423 -8.59 -2.68 -2.02
CA THR A 423 -8.99 -3.81 -1.15
C THR A 423 -8.74 -3.55 0.34
N THR A 424 -7.90 -2.60 0.71
CA THR A 424 -7.54 -2.30 2.11
C THR A 424 -8.76 -2.03 2.99
N THR A 425 -9.78 -1.37 2.47
CA THR A 425 -10.97 -0.96 3.24
C THR A 425 -12.02 -2.05 3.41
N PHE A 426 -11.81 -3.26 2.86
CA PHE A 426 -12.70 -4.40 3.09
C PHE A 426 -12.54 -4.99 4.50
N ILE A 427 -11.38 -4.82 5.11
CA ILE A 427 -11.22 -5.20 6.52
C ILE A 427 -12.04 -4.22 7.39
N PRO A 428 -12.81 -4.73 8.36
CA PRO A 428 -13.52 -3.87 9.31
C PRO A 428 -12.53 -2.96 10.06
N CYS A 429 -12.80 -1.66 10.05
CA CYS A 429 -12.08 -0.68 10.88
C CYS A 429 -12.87 -0.42 12.17
N GLY A 430 -12.27 0.30 13.13
CA GLY A 430 -12.91 0.65 14.40
C GLY A 430 -14.30 1.26 14.23
N ALA A 431 -14.48 2.18 13.28
CA ALA A 431 -15.76 2.82 12.97
C ALA A 431 -16.86 1.87 12.45
N LYS A 432 -16.51 0.64 12.05
CA LYS A 432 -17.50 -0.39 11.66
C LYS A 432 -17.91 -1.31 12.82
N LEU A 433 -17.17 -1.29 13.94
CA LEU A 433 -17.48 -2.12 15.10
C LEU A 433 -18.86 -1.83 15.71
N PRO A 434 -19.30 -0.57 15.87
CA PRO A 434 -20.65 -0.26 16.34
C PRO A 434 -21.74 -0.91 15.49
N ILE A 435 -21.61 -0.92 14.16
CA ILE A 435 -22.58 -1.58 13.26
C ILE A 435 -22.60 -3.09 13.51
N ILE A 436 -21.44 -3.71 13.72
CA ILE A 436 -21.33 -5.14 14.01
C ILE A 436 -21.99 -5.45 15.36
N ALA A 437 -21.75 -4.62 16.39
CA ALA A 437 -22.34 -4.78 17.72
C ALA A 437 -23.86 -4.61 17.68
N LEU A 438 -24.36 -3.58 17.01
CA LEU A 438 -25.80 -3.35 16.83
C LEU A 438 -26.48 -4.55 16.20
N ILE A 439 -25.97 -5.05 15.09
CA ILE A 439 -26.59 -6.18 14.38
C ILE A 439 -26.49 -7.48 15.21
N ALA A 440 -25.35 -7.71 15.87
CA ALA A 440 -25.16 -8.88 16.72
C ALA A 440 -26.10 -8.86 17.92
N GLY A 441 -26.29 -7.71 18.58
CA GLY A 441 -27.16 -7.54 19.72
C GLY A 441 -28.64 -7.63 19.35
N ALA A 442 -29.06 -6.86 18.34
CA ALA A 442 -30.49 -6.73 18.00
C ALA A 442 -31.11 -8.00 17.38
N LEU A 443 -30.38 -8.78 16.60
CA LEU A 443 -30.95 -9.85 15.75
C LEU A 443 -30.31 -11.22 15.93
N PHE A 444 -29.21 -11.30 16.69
CA PHE A 444 -28.49 -12.55 16.93
C PHE A 444 -28.25 -12.81 18.42
N ASP A 445 -28.99 -12.18 19.30
CA ASP A 445 -28.92 -12.34 20.77
C ASP A 445 -27.48 -12.22 21.32
N GLY A 446 -26.70 -11.33 20.76
CA GLY A 446 -25.28 -11.14 21.14
C GLY A 446 -24.34 -12.28 20.71
N ALA A 447 -24.72 -13.06 19.71
CA ALA A 447 -23.92 -14.22 19.26
C ALA A 447 -22.48 -13.87 18.91
N SER A 448 -21.52 -14.50 19.57
CA SER A 448 -20.10 -14.23 19.48
C SER A 448 -19.48 -14.51 18.09
N TRP A 449 -20.18 -15.24 17.21
CA TRP A 449 -19.69 -15.56 15.85
C TRP A 449 -19.87 -14.43 14.83
N VAL A 450 -20.77 -13.45 15.08
CA VAL A 450 -21.09 -12.38 14.11
C VAL A 450 -19.87 -11.50 13.84
N ALA A 451 -19.18 -11.05 14.87
CA ALA A 451 -18.00 -10.22 14.73
C ALA A 451 -16.86 -10.95 13.98
N PRO A 452 -16.43 -12.16 14.36
CA PRO A 452 -15.44 -12.91 13.56
C PRO A 452 -15.89 -13.13 12.12
N SER A 453 -17.17 -13.42 11.86
CA SER A 453 -17.68 -13.64 10.50
C SER A 453 -17.50 -12.40 9.61
N ALA A 454 -17.71 -11.20 10.16
CA ALA A 454 -17.48 -9.95 9.45
C ALA A 454 -16.01 -9.79 9.00
N TYR A 455 -15.05 -10.14 9.87
CA TYR A 455 -13.63 -10.14 9.50
C TYR A 455 -13.30 -11.20 8.43
N PHE A 456 -13.86 -12.41 8.55
CA PHE A 456 -13.67 -13.46 7.54
C PHE A 456 -14.25 -13.07 6.18
N VAL A 457 -15.42 -12.42 6.14
CA VAL A 457 -16.00 -11.87 4.90
C VAL A 457 -15.09 -10.83 4.28
N GLY A 458 -14.52 -9.91 5.07
CA GLY A 458 -13.56 -8.92 4.59
C GLY A 458 -12.30 -9.57 4.00
N ILE A 459 -11.71 -10.54 4.71
CA ILE A 459 -10.53 -11.28 4.24
C ILE A 459 -10.85 -12.06 2.95
N ALA A 460 -12.00 -12.75 2.89
CA ALA A 460 -12.42 -13.46 1.70
C ALA A 460 -12.60 -12.52 0.51
N ALA A 461 -13.20 -11.33 0.73
CA ALA A 461 -13.34 -10.30 -0.30
C ALA A 461 -11.98 -9.82 -0.83
N ILE A 462 -10.97 -9.65 0.04
CA ILE A 462 -9.61 -9.29 -0.36
C ILE A 462 -8.97 -10.38 -1.23
N ILE A 463 -9.02 -11.62 -0.79
CA ILE A 463 -8.44 -12.77 -1.49
C ILE A 463 -9.09 -12.93 -2.86
N CYS A 464 -10.43 -12.97 -2.92
CA CYS A 464 -11.16 -13.10 -4.17
C CYS A 464 -10.89 -11.93 -5.12
N SER A 465 -10.87 -10.70 -4.60
CA SER A 465 -10.53 -9.51 -5.39
C SER A 465 -9.12 -9.58 -5.93
N GLY A 466 -8.13 -9.98 -5.11
CA GLY A 466 -6.76 -10.16 -5.54
C GLY A 466 -6.64 -11.15 -6.71
N ILE A 467 -7.27 -12.32 -6.58
CA ILE A 467 -7.26 -13.35 -7.63
C ILE A 467 -7.97 -12.87 -8.90
N ILE A 468 -9.15 -12.25 -8.78
CA ILE A 468 -9.93 -11.80 -9.93
C ILE A 468 -9.24 -10.64 -10.64
N LEU A 469 -8.79 -9.63 -9.91
CA LEU A 469 -8.13 -8.46 -10.48
C LEU A 469 -6.83 -8.84 -11.18
N LYS A 470 -6.00 -9.71 -10.57
CA LYS A 470 -4.77 -10.22 -11.21
C LYS A 470 -5.03 -10.84 -12.59
N LYS A 471 -6.18 -11.49 -12.78
CA LYS A 471 -6.57 -12.12 -14.05
C LYS A 471 -7.16 -11.15 -15.08
N THR A 472 -7.26 -9.86 -14.74
CA THR A 472 -7.69 -8.82 -15.70
C THR A 472 -6.50 -8.22 -16.43
N LYS A 473 -6.70 -7.78 -17.69
CA LYS A 473 -5.63 -7.11 -18.46
C LYS A 473 -5.04 -5.88 -17.77
N MET A 474 -5.80 -5.23 -16.89
CA MET A 474 -5.37 -4.00 -16.19
C MET A 474 -4.39 -4.26 -15.06
N PHE A 475 -4.46 -5.45 -14.44
CA PHE A 475 -3.67 -5.83 -13.26
C PHE A 475 -2.89 -7.14 -13.48
N ALA A 476 -2.86 -7.68 -14.69
CA ALA A 476 -2.13 -8.90 -14.99
C ALA A 476 -0.61 -8.69 -14.89
N GLY A 477 0.13 -9.71 -14.49
CA GLY A 477 1.58 -9.74 -14.27
C GLY A 477 1.92 -10.35 -12.91
N ASP A 478 3.17 -10.72 -12.72
CA ASP A 478 3.61 -11.30 -11.45
C ASP A 478 3.81 -10.21 -10.37
N PRO A 479 3.48 -10.48 -9.11
CA PRO A 479 3.77 -9.57 -8.03
C PRO A 479 5.28 -9.36 -7.93
N ALA A 480 5.70 -8.12 -7.71
CA ALA A 480 7.11 -7.80 -7.56
C ALA A 480 7.75 -8.68 -6.46
N PRO A 481 8.93 -9.28 -6.71
CA PRO A 481 9.61 -10.07 -5.71
C PRO A 481 9.86 -9.22 -4.46
N PHE A 482 9.62 -9.79 -3.30
CA PHE A 482 9.87 -9.11 -2.03
C PHE A 482 11.38 -9.12 -1.75
N VAL A 483 12.08 -8.18 -2.35
CA VAL A 483 13.51 -7.95 -2.12
C VAL A 483 13.65 -6.77 -1.16
N MET A 484 13.48 -7.03 0.14
CA MET A 484 13.68 -6.00 1.17
C MET A 484 14.69 -6.48 2.20
N GLU A 485 15.72 -5.65 2.42
CA GLU A 485 16.60 -5.85 3.57
C GLU A 485 15.78 -5.67 4.85
N LEU A 486 15.89 -6.64 5.75
CA LEU A 486 15.34 -6.46 7.09
C LEU A 486 16.26 -5.47 7.82
N PRO A 487 15.83 -4.22 8.08
CA PRO A 487 16.66 -3.24 8.76
C PRO A 487 17.00 -3.75 10.16
N ALA A 488 18.20 -3.47 10.67
CA ALA A 488 18.54 -3.83 12.03
C ALA A 488 17.54 -3.20 13.03
N TYR A 489 17.17 -3.92 14.08
CA TYR A 489 16.33 -3.34 15.13
C TYR A 489 17.05 -2.16 15.79
N HIS A 490 16.36 -1.07 15.93
CA HIS A 490 16.84 0.09 16.68
C HIS A 490 15.70 0.72 17.47
N TRP A 491 16.05 1.32 18.60
CA TRP A 491 15.09 2.09 19.35
C TRP A 491 14.77 3.39 18.60
N PRO A 492 13.51 3.62 18.28
CA PRO A 492 13.14 4.87 17.62
C PRO A 492 13.30 6.06 18.59
N THR A 493 13.71 7.20 18.07
CA THR A 493 13.74 8.44 18.85
C THR A 493 12.31 8.89 19.11
N VAL A 494 12.01 9.29 20.34
CA VAL A 494 10.68 9.77 20.75
C VAL A 494 10.20 10.90 19.84
N GLY A 495 11.11 11.81 19.46
CA GLY A 495 10.78 12.93 18.55
C GLY A 495 10.29 12.47 17.18
N ASN A 496 10.86 11.40 16.59
CA ASN A 496 10.42 10.88 15.29
C ASN A 496 9.04 10.22 15.40
N VAL A 497 8.79 9.47 16.48
CA VAL A 497 7.49 8.83 16.73
C VAL A 497 6.40 9.89 16.89
N LEU A 498 6.63 10.90 17.73
CA LEU A 498 5.67 11.98 17.98
C LEU A 498 5.43 12.85 16.72
N ARG A 499 6.47 13.11 15.93
CA ARG A 499 6.32 13.82 14.66
C ARG A 499 5.47 13.03 13.68
N SER A 500 5.75 11.74 13.51
CA SER A 500 4.97 10.85 12.62
C SER A 500 3.50 10.74 13.07
N MET A 501 3.27 10.61 14.38
CA MET A 501 1.93 10.63 14.96
C MET A 501 1.21 11.96 14.61
N TRP A 502 1.86 13.10 14.86
CA TRP A 502 1.25 14.42 14.64
C TRP A 502 0.96 14.69 13.16
N GLU A 503 1.87 14.34 12.25
CA GLU A 503 1.65 14.51 10.81
C GLU A 503 0.43 13.72 10.31
N ARG A 504 0.26 12.47 10.79
CA ARG A 504 -0.90 11.62 10.49
C ARG A 504 -2.18 12.17 11.13
N GLY A 505 -2.12 12.52 12.40
CA GLY A 505 -3.25 13.10 13.15
C GLY A 505 -3.71 14.44 12.58
N TRP A 506 -2.79 15.35 12.29
CA TRP A 506 -3.12 16.65 11.67
C TRP A 506 -3.74 16.51 10.30
N SER A 507 -3.25 15.56 9.50
CA SER A 507 -3.86 15.26 8.20
C SER A 507 -5.31 14.78 8.33
N PHE A 508 -5.63 14.02 9.40
CA PHE A 508 -7.00 13.59 9.71
C PHE A 508 -7.86 14.79 10.16
N ILE A 509 -7.40 15.57 11.14
CA ILE A 509 -8.13 16.75 11.69
C ILE A 509 -8.45 17.75 10.58
N LYS A 510 -7.48 18.06 9.70
CA LYS A 510 -7.71 18.99 8.59
C LYS A 510 -8.78 18.51 7.62
N LYS A 511 -8.87 17.20 7.37
CA LYS A 511 -9.90 16.62 6.51
C LYS A 511 -11.25 16.56 7.21
N ALA A 512 -11.27 16.21 8.50
CA ALA A 512 -12.47 16.22 9.32
C ALA A 512 -13.09 17.63 9.34
N GLY A 513 -12.29 18.65 9.59
CA GLY A 513 -12.72 20.05 9.61
C GLY A 513 -13.17 20.64 8.27
N THR A 514 -13.07 19.92 7.16
CA THR A 514 -13.52 20.43 5.84
C THR A 514 -14.66 19.61 5.26
N ILE A 515 -14.39 18.35 4.92
CA ILE A 515 -15.36 17.50 4.21
C ILE A 515 -16.49 17.06 5.14
N ILE A 516 -16.15 16.68 6.38
CA ILE A 516 -17.14 16.17 7.32
C ILE A 516 -18.03 17.31 7.78
N LEU A 517 -17.45 18.50 8.10
CA LEU A 517 -18.21 19.70 8.44
C LEU A 517 -19.26 20.03 7.37
N LEU A 518 -18.83 20.08 6.09
CA LEU A 518 -19.78 20.35 4.99
C LEU A 518 -20.89 19.28 4.93
N SER A 519 -20.51 18.01 5.10
CA SER A 519 -21.45 16.90 5.03
C SER A 519 -22.45 16.93 6.19
N THR A 520 -22.01 17.23 7.41
CA THR A 520 -22.92 17.33 8.58
C THR A 520 -23.93 18.47 8.42
N ILE A 521 -23.50 19.64 7.90
CA ILE A 521 -24.41 20.75 7.57
C ILE A 521 -25.47 20.31 6.56
N VAL A 522 -25.04 19.64 5.48
CA VAL A 522 -25.97 19.18 4.45
C VAL A 522 -26.97 18.15 4.99
N VAL A 523 -26.50 17.18 5.79
CA VAL A 523 -27.38 16.16 6.38
C VAL A 523 -28.32 16.78 7.39
N TRP A 524 -27.84 17.65 8.25
CA TRP A 524 -28.70 18.38 9.20
C TRP A 524 -29.84 19.10 8.46
N PHE A 525 -29.50 19.84 7.37
CA PHE A 525 -30.49 20.52 6.55
C PHE A 525 -31.51 19.52 5.96
N LEU A 526 -31.04 18.42 5.37
CA LEU A 526 -31.90 17.43 4.75
C LEU A 526 -32.80 16.68 5.76
N MET A 527 -32.40 16.59 7.03
CA MET A 527 -33.19 15.98 8.12
C MET A 527 -34.23 16.94 8.70
N ASN A 528 -33.88 18.22 8.86
CA ASN A 528 -34.72 19.18 9.56
C ASN A 528 -35.65 19.98 8.63
N PHE A 529 -35.46 19.89 7.31
CA PHE A 529 -36.34 20.54 6.34
C PHE A 529 -37.13 19.53 5.54
N GLY A 530 -38.38 19.88 5.24
CA GLY A 530 -39.29 19.00 4.50
C GLY A 530 -40.56 19.74 4.04
N TRP A 531 -41.59 18.96 3.71
CA TRP A 531 -42.87 19.48 3.24
C TRP A 531 -43.94 19.16 4.26
N THR A 532 -44.53 20.19 4.90
CA THR A 532 -45.68 20.07 5.79
C THR A 532 -46.87 20.77 5.10
N ASP A 533 -47.96 20.06 4.92
CA ASP A 533 -49.21 20.57 4.28
C ASP A 533 -48.96 21.27 2.91
N GLY A 534 -48.03 20.75 2.12
CA GLY A 534 -47.67 21.28 0.81
C GLY A 534 -46.76 22.52 0.78
N SER A 535 -46.33 23.03 1.94
CA SER A 535 -45.34 24.09 2.07
C SER A 535 -44.00 23.55 2.49
N PHE A 536 -42.91 24.03 1.87
CA PHE A 536 -41.56 23.70 2.27
C PHE A 536 -41.11 24.56 3.46
N GLY A 537 -40.66 23.93 4.52
CA GLY A 537 -40.24 24.63 5.73
C GLY A 537 -39.44 23.72 6.68
N MET A 538 -39.07 24.27 7.82
CA MET A 538 -38.45 23.52 8.91
C MET A 538 -39.49 22.64 9.59
N LEU A 539 -39.15 21.40 9.82
CA LEU A 539 -39.98 20.45 10.56
C LEU A 539 -39.75 20.63 12.07
N SER A 540 -40.84 20.68 12.85
CA SER A 540 -40.74 20.67 14.32
C SER A 540 -40.94 19.24 14.81
N PHE A 541 -39.96 18.76 15.57
CA PHE A 541 -40.01 17.43 16.20
C PHE A 541 -40.29 17.52 17.71
N ASP A 542 -40.37 18.73 18.25
CA ASP A 542 -40.56 18.98 19.68
C ASP A 542 -41.87 18.44 20.20
N GLY A 543 -41.80 17.63 21.24
CA GLY A 543 -42.98 17.04 21.87
C GLY A 543 -43.68 15.92 21.08
N LEU A 544 -43.10 15.46 19.97
CA LEU A 544 -43.59 14.34 19.19
C LEU A 544 -42.94 13.04 19.66
N GLU A 545 -43.76 11.99 19.91
CA GLU A 545 -43.27 10.66 20.30
C GLU A 545 -43.92 9.58 19.44
N GLY A 546 -43.25 8.43 19.30
CA GLY A 546 -43.75 7.26 18.62
C GLY A 546 -44.15 7.49 17.16
N THR A 547 -45.38 7.10 16.80
CA THR A 547 -45.88 7.14 15.40
C THR A 547 -46.01 8.56 14.84
N ALA A 548 -46.24 9.58 15.70
CA ALA A 548 -46.33 10.98 15.27
C ALA A 548 -44.94 11.53 14.84
N LEU A 549 -43.90 11.18 15.60
CA LEU A 549 -42.52 11.52 15.25
C LEU A 549 -42.09 10.81 13.94
N GLU A 550 -42.42 9.54 13.79
CA GLU A 550 -42.14 8.80 12.55
C GLU A 550 -42.81 9.40 11.31
N ALA A 551 -44.06 9.86 11.46
CA ALA A 551 -44.78 10.52 10.38
C ALA A 551 -44.14 11.87 10.02
N ALA A 552 -43.73 12.66 11.01
CA ALA A 552 -43.02 13.93 10.77
C ALA A 552 -41.65 13.71 10.10
N GLN A 553 -40.89 12.74 10.55
CA GLN A 553 -39.62 12.36 9.94
C GLN A 553 -39.77 11.87 8.50
N ALA A 554 -40.87 11.17 8.14
CA ALA A 554 -41.09 10.73 6.78
C ALA A 554 -41.31 11.86 5.77
N GLU A 555 -41.64 13.07 6.24
CA GLU A 555 -41.82 14.27 5.43
C GLU A 555 -40.52 15.03 5.16
N CYS A 556 -39.39 14.70 5.82
CA CYS A 556 -38.12 15.37 5.61
C CYS A 556 -37.55 15.06 4.19
N VAL A 557 -36.73 15.97 3.70
CA VAL A 557 -36.08 15.82 2.36
C VAL A 557 -35.27 14.54 2.30
N LEU A 558 -34.56 14.20 3.38
CA LEU A 558 -33.73 13.00 3.46
C LEU A 558 -34.55 11.70 3.36
N ALA A 559 -35.75 11.66 3.98
CA ALA A 559 -36.65 10.53 3.86
C ALA A 559 -37.20 10.37 2.43
N LYS A 560 -37.53 11.46 1.75
CA LYS A 560 -37.98 11.42 0.36
C LYS A 560 -36.88 10.94 -0.60
N ILE A 561 -35.63 11.38 -0.38
CA ILE A 561 -34.47 10.86 -1.10
C ILE A 561 -34.27 9.38 -0.78
N GLY A 562 -34.35 8.99 0.51
CA GLY A 562 -34.23 7.62 0.95
C GLY A 562 -35.29 6.71 0.27
N ASN A 563 -36.55 7.13 0.25
CA ASN A 563 -37.63 6.40 -0.40
C ASN A 563 -37.42 6.27 -1.93
N ALA A 564 -36.94 7.33 -2.59
CA ALA A 564 -36.66 7.31 -4.03
C ALA A 564 -35.55 6.32 -4.40
N VAL A 565 -34.65 5.99 -3.48
CA VAL A 565 -33.49 5.10 -3.72
C VAL A 565 -33.69 3.71 -3.06
N ALA A 566 -34.58 3.58 -2.08
CA ALA A 566 -34.80 2.36 -1.29
C ALA A 566 -35.10 1.10 -2.15
N TRP A 567 -35.77 1.26 -3.29
CA TRP A 567 -36.09 0.17 -4.21
C TRP A 567 -34.82 -0.56 -4.73
N ILE A 568 -33.69 0.13 -4.82
CA ILE A 568 -32.39 -0.46 -5.24
C ILE A 568 -31.95 -1.52 -4.21
N PHE A 569 -32.25 -1.32 -2.93
CA PHE A 569 -31.84 -2.19 -1.84
C PHE A 569 -32.91 -3.22 -1.46
N ALA A 570 -34.10 -3.16 -2.04
CA ALA A 570 -35.14 -4.14 -1.83
C ALA A 570 -34.70 -5.59 -2.13
N PRO A 571 -33.92 -5.88 -3.20
CA PRO A 571 -33.41 -7.23 -3.46
C PRO A 571 -32.41 -7.74 -2.40
N LEU A 572 -31.87 -6.86 -1.56
CA LEU A 572 -30.94 -7.17 -0.48
C LEU A 572 -31.67 -7.42 0.86
N GLY A 573 -33.00 -7.22 0.89
CA GLY A 573 -33.85 -7.47 2.04
C GLY A 573 -34.08 -6.28 2.99
N TRP A 574 -33.45 -5.13 2.74
CA TRP A 574 -33.56 -3.93 3.58
C TRP A 574 -33.94 -2.65 2.79
N GLY A 575 -34.79 -2.79 1.79
CA GLY A 575 -35.28 -1.71 0.93
C GLY A 575 -36.28 -0.77 1.63
N ASN A 576 -36.08 -0.40 2.89
CA ASN A 576 -36.82 0.66 3.55
C ASN A 576 -36.00 1.96 3.60
N TRP A 577 -36.70 3.10 3.71
CA TRP A 577 -36.01 4.39 3.64
C TRP A 577 -35.12 4.64 4.85
N LYS A 578 -35.44 4.18 6.06
CA LYS A 578 -34.63 4.36 7.28
C LYS A 578 -33.26 3.70 7.12
N MET A 579 -33.21 2.45 6.70
CA MET A 579 -31.96 1.71 6.50
C MET A 579 -31.17 2.25 5.32
N THR A 580 -31.88 2.71 4.26
CA THR A 580 -31.24 3.35 3.10
C THR A 580 -30.56 4.65 3.48
N VAL A 581 -31.24 5.49 4.26
CA VAL A 581 -30.68 6.75 4.78
C VAL A 581 -29.47 6.48 5.68
N ALA A 582 -29.58 5.51 6.61
CA ALA A 582 -28.48 5.15 7.49
C ALA A 582 -27.26 4.61 6.70
N ALA A 583 -27.48 3.86 5.62
CA ALA A 583 -26.38 3.42 4.74
C ALA A 583 -25.71 4.60 4.00
N ILE A 584 -26.49 5.61 3.57
CA ILE A 584 -25.99 6.81 2.91
C ILE A 584 -25.20 7.70 3.89
N THR A 585 -25.76 7.94 5.08
CA THR A 585 -25.05 8.70 6.12
C THR A 585 -23.76 8.03 6.58
N GLY A 586 -23.73 6.70 6.57
CA GLY A 586 -22.54 5.90 6.79
C GLY A 586 -21.42 6.06 5.74
N LEU A 587 -21.66 6.74 4.62
CA LEU A 587 -20.60 7.17 3.71
C LEU A 587 -19.86 8.40 4.23
N ILE A 588 -20.50 9.22 5.03
CA ILE A 588 -19.87 10.38 5.67
C ILE A 588 -18.91 9.87 6.73
N ALA A 589 -19.45 9.13 7.70
CA ALA A 589 -18.72 8.49 8.77
C ALA A 589 -19.44 7.18 9.16
N LYS A 590 -18.72 6.08 9.25
CA LYS A 590 -19.34 4.76 9.48
C LYS A 590 -19.94 4.61 10.88
N GLU A 591 -19.40 5.30 11.86
CA GLU A 591 -19.92 5.42 13.22
C GLU A 591 -21.30 6.06 13.25
N ASN A 592 -21.61 6.97 12.34
CA ASN A 592 -22.91 7.65 12.29
C ASN A 592 -24.08 6.74 11.89
N VAL A 593 -23.83 5.54 11.41
CA VAL A 593 -24.89 4.60 11.03
C VAL A 593 -25.77 4.27 12.22
N VAL A 594 -25.17 3.95 13.37
CA VAL A 594 -25.91 3.58 14.59
C VAL A 594 -26.69 4.78 15.13
N GLY A 595 -26.04 5.94 15.25
CA GLY A 595 -26.69 7.18 15.69
C GLY A 595 -27.82 7.60 14.76
N THR A 596 -27.65 7.49 13.43
CA THR A 596 -28.72 7.79 12.47
C THR A 596 -29.89 6.84 12.62
N ILE A 597 -29.66 5.53 12.78
CA ILE A 597 -30.72 4.55 13.03
C ILE A 597 -31.45 4.91 14.33
N GLY A 598 -30.73 5.27 15.40
CA GLY A 598 -31.31 5.71 16.67
C GLY A 598 -32.22 6.90 16.49
N GLN A 599 -31.77 7.96 15.86
CA GLN A 599 -32.57 9.15 15.57
C GLN A 599 -33.80 8.86 14.73
N LEU A 600 -33.69 7.97 13.73
CA LEU A 600 -34.82 7.56 12.89
C LEU A 600 -35.84 6.66 13.62
N PHE A 601 -35.49 6.08 14.77
CA PHE A 601 -36.39 5.39 15.66
C PHE A 601 -36.84 6.26 16.86
N GLY A 602 -36.47 7.55 16.89
CA GLY A 602 -36.95 8.53 17.86
C GLY A 602 -36.13 8.64 19.14
N PHE A 603 -34.88 8.18 19.13
CA PHE A 603 -33.96 8.32 20.24
C PHE A 603 -33.01 9.49 19.98
N ALA A 604 -32.89 10.42 20.92
CA ALA A 604 -32.02 11.59 20.79
C ALA A 604 -30.54 11.17 20.83
N GLU A 605 -30.19 10.23 21.71
CA GLU A 605 -28.87 9.64 21.84
C GLU A 605 -28.99 8.12 21.98
N VAL A 606 -28.03 7.39 21.48
CA VAL A 606 -27.97 5.92 21.51
C VAL A 606 -26.54 5.52 21.86
N ALA A 607 -26.39 4.51 22.70
CA ALA A 607 -25.08 3.93 23.01
C ALA A 607 -24.36 3.44 21.75
N GLU A 608 -23.03 3.27 21.79
CA GLU A 608 -22.24 2.83 20.65
C GLU A 608 -22.71 1.48 20.06
N ASP A 609 -23.22 0.58 20.91
CA ASP A 609 -23.78 -0.72 20.51
C ASP A 609 -25.26 -0.68 20.13
N GLY A 610 -25.91 0.47 20.32
CA GLY A 610 -27.31 0.70 19.99
C GLY A 610 -28.30 -0.11 20.83
N ALA A 611 -27.97 -0.42 22.07
CA ALA A 611 -28.78 -1.29 22.93
C ALA A 611 -30.25 -0.83 23.06
N GLU A 612 -30.48 0.48 23.06
CA GLU A 612 -31.79 1.11 23.19
C GLU A 612 -32.71 0.81 21.99
N ILE A 613 -32.15 0.59 20.82
CA ILE A 613 -32.90 0.40 19.57
C ILE A 613 -32.97 -1.05 19.10
N TRP A 614 -32.44 -2.01 19.87
CA TRP A 614 -32.46 -3.43 19.46
C TRP A 614 -33.86 -3.97 19.18
N GLY A 615 -34.83 -3.65 20.05
CA GLY A 615 -36.23 -4.08 19.88
C GLY A 615 -36.86 -3.51 18.60
N ASN A 616 -36.63 -2.23 18.32
CA ASN A 616 -37.18 -1.54 17.16
C ASN A 616 -36.55 -2.10 15.87
N LEU A 617 -35.25 -2.34 15.88
CA LEU A 617 -34.54 -2.90 14.74
C LEU A 617 -34.97 -4.36 14.47
N ALA A 618 -35.10 -5.17 15.51
CA ALA A 618 -35.54 -6.55 15.40
C ALA A 618 -36.96 -6.67 14.82
N SER A 619 -37.85 -5.69 15.11
CA SER A 619 -39.21 -5.64 14.54
C SER A 619 -39.23 -5.14 13.08
N SER A 620 -38.23 -4.38 12.65
CA SER A 620 -38.17 -3.72 11.32
C SER A 620 -37.58 -4.57 10.21
N MET A 621 -36.75 -5.59 10.54
CA MET A 621 -36.08 -6.44 9.56
C MET A 621 -35.78 -7.84 10.07
N THR A 622 -35.61 -8.79 9.14
CA THR A 622 -35.20 -10.16 9.48
C THR A 622 -33.68 -10.23 9.76
N ALA A 623 -33.29 -11.23 10.57
CA ALA A 623 -31.85 -11.46 10.85
C ALA A 623 -30.97 -11.61 9.58
N LEU A 624 -31.53 -12.22 8.54
CA LEU A 624 -30.86 -12.40 7.27
C LEU A 624 -30.70 -11.06 6.52
N ALA A 625 -31.70 -10.20 6.53
CA ALA A 625 -31.67 -8.86 5.97
C ALA A 625 -30.61 -7.99 6.70
N ALA A 626 -30.60 -8.10 8.04
CA ALA A 626 -29.60 -7.40 8.86
C ALA A 626 -28.18 -7.85 8.61
N TYR A 627 -27.95 -9.16 8.44
CA TYR A 627 -26.62 -9.65 8.06
C TYR A 627 -26.20 -9.20 6.65
N SER A 628 -27.15 -9.17 5.69
CA SER A 628 -26.94 -8.58 4.36
C SER A 628 -26.58 -7.09 4.45
N TYR A 629 -27.27 -6.32 5.30
CA TYR A 629 -26.99 -4.93 5.59
C TYR A 629 -25.58 -4.72 6.18
N LEU A 630 -25.21 -5.56 7.15
CA LEU A 630 -23.89 -5.57 7.74
C LEU A 630 -22.81 -5.76 6.67
N VAL A 631 -22.93 -6.80 5.85
CA VAL A 631 -21.95 -7.12 4.81
C VAL A 631 -21.87 -6.02 3.75
N PHE A 632 -23.01 -5.41 3.39
CA PHE A 632 -23.01 -4.25 2.49
C PHE A 632 -22.17 -3.10 3.08
N ASN A 633 -22.41 -2.71 4.33
CA ASN A 633 -21.69 -1.64 5.00
C ASN A 633 -20.20 -1.95 5.23
N LEU A 634 -19.85 -3.23 5.34
CA LEU A 634 -18.44 -3.66 5.42
C LEU A 634 -17.68 -3.46 4.11
N LEU A 635 -18.29 -3.85 2.99
CA LEU A 635 -17.61 -3.95 1.70
C LEU A 635 -17.83 -2.73 0.79
N CYS A 636 -18.89 -1.93 1.01
CA CYS A 636 -19.15 -0.74 0.19
C CYS A 636 -18.08 0.34 0.35
N ALA A 637 -18.20 1.42 -0.42
CA ALA A 637 -17.31 2.57 -0.32
C ALA A 637 -17.09 2.99 1.14
N PRO A 638 -15.83 3.25 1.54
CA PRO A 638 -15.52 3.67 2.90
C PRO A 638 -16.01 5.10 3.17
N CYS A 639 -15.80 5.60 4.41
CA CYS A 639 -16.13 6.97 4.76
C CYS A 639 -15.41 8.01 3.86
N PHE A 640 -15.98 9.22 3.75
CA PHE A 640 -15.44 10.29 2.91
C PHE A 640 -13.97 10.61 3.19
N ALA A 641 -13.52 10.51 4.45
CA ALA A 641 -12.13 10.69 4.81
C ALA A 641 -11.23 9.64 4.13
N ALA A 642 -11.64 8.37 4.11
CA ALA A 642 -10.90 7.30 3.44
C ALA A 642 -11.01 7.41 1.92
N MET A 643 -12.17 7.80 1.36
CA MET A 643 -12.30 8.12 -0.08
C MET A 643 -11.35 9.25 -0.50
N GLY A 644 -11.20 10.29 0.34
CA GLY A 644 -10.21 11.35 0.12
C GLY A 644 -8.76 10.85 0.12
N ALA A 645 -8.45 9.86 0.97
CA ALA A 645 -7.14 9.18 0.94
C ALA A 645 -6.97 8.36 -0.35
N ILE A 646 -7.98 7.58 -0.75
CA ILE A 646 -7.98 6.81 -2.01
C ILE A 646 -7.74 7.76 -3.21
N LYS A 647 -8.47 8.87 -3.29
CA LYS A 647 -8.31 9.86 -4.37
C LYS A 647 -6.88 10.39 -4.46
N ARG A 648 -6.27 10.69 -3.31
CA ARG A 648 -4.90 11.20 -3.24
C ARG A 648 -3.86 10.15 -3.63
N GLU A 649 -3.99 8.92 -3.11
CA GLU A 649 -3.01 7.86 -3.36
C GLU A 649 -3.13 7.26 -4.76
N MET A 650 -4.34 7.25 -5.35
CA MET A 650 -4.54 6.87 -6.75
C MET A 650 -3.99 7.90 -7.74
N ASN A 651 -3.91 9.17 -7.33
CA ASN A 651 -3.45 10.31 -8.15
C ASN A 651 -4.05 10.35 -9.58
N ASN A 652 -5.23 9.78 -9.75
CA ASN A 652 -5.94 9.70 -11.03
C ASN A 652 -7.45 9.55 -10.78
N THR A 653 -8.24 10.48 -11.33
CA THR A 653 -9.69 10.52 -11.12
C THR A 653 -10.40 9.28 -11.70
N LYS A 654 -9.93 8.72 -12.83
CA LYS A 654 -10.52 7.51 -13.42
C LYS A 654 -10.33 6.29 -12.51
N TRP A 655 -9.13 6.13 -11.95
CA TRP A 655 -8.84 5.06 -11.01
C TRP A 655 -9.56 5.21 -9.68
N PHE A 656 -9.76 6.44 -9.22
CA PHE A 656 -10.57 6.72 -8.04
C PHE A 656 -12.00 6.22 -8.21
N TRP A 657 -12.69 6.65 -9.27
CA TRP A 657 -14.07 6.24 -9.53
C TRP A 657 -14.19 4.74 -9.82
N PHE A 658 -13.18 4.15 -10.46
CA PHE A 658 -13.13 2.70 -10.66
C PHE A 658 -13.04 1.96 -9.31
N ALA A 659 -12.20 2.43 -8.38
CA ALA A 659 -12.05 1.84 -7.05
C ALA A 659 -13.36 1.89 -6.26
N ILE A 660 -14.00 3.07 -6.20
CA ILE A 660 -15.27 3.26 -5.48
C ILE A 660 -16.38 2.43 -6.13
N GLY A 661 -16.50 2.46 -7.46
CA GLY A 661 -17.49 1.66 -8.17
C GLY A 661 -17.30 0.15 -7.96
N TYR A 662 -16.05 -0.32 -7.97
CA TYR A 662 -15.73 -1.72 -7.69
C TYR A 662 -16.17 -2.14 -6.29
N GLN A 663 -15.87 -1.33 -5.26
CA GLN A 663 -16.26 -1.60 -3.88
C GLN A 663 -17.78 -1.65 -3.71
N CYS A 664 -18.51 -0.67 -4.28
CA CYS A 664 -19.97 -0.65 -4.20
C CYS A 664 -20.62 -1.83 -4.92
N ILE A 665 -20.13 -2.18 -6.12
CA ILE A 665 -20.65 -3.32 -6.90
C ILE A 665 -20.39 -4.63 -6.18
N LEU A 666 -19.18 -4.84 -5.65
CA LEU A 666 -18.84 -6.05 -4.90
C LEU A 666 -19.71 -6.18 -3.65
N ALA A 667 -19.87 -5.09 -2.89
CA ALA A 667 -20.73 -5.07 -1.71
C ALA A 667 -22.18 -5.45 -2.05
N TYR A 668 -22.72 -4.86 -3.11
CA TYR A 668 -24.08 -5.13 -3.58
C TYR A 668 -24.26 -6.60 -3.99
N VAL A 669 -23.34 -7.12 -4.81
CA VAL A 669 -23.39 -8.51 -5.30
C VAL A 669 -23.31 -9.52 -4.14
N VAL A 670 -22.36 -9.33 -3.22
CA VAL A 670 -22.18 -10.24 -2.07
C VAL A 670 -23.40 -10.20 -1.15
N SER A 671 -23.91 -9.01 -0.81
CA SER A 671 -25.09 -8.84 0.03
C SER A 671 -26.34 -9.43 -0.61
N LEU A 672 -26.54 -9.23 -1.92
CA LEU A 672 -27.64 -9.83 -2.66
C LEU A 672 -27.57 -11.36 -2.63
N CYS A 673 -26.41 -11.93 -2.86
CA CYS A 673 -26.22 -13.39 -2.80
C CYS A 673 -26.53 -13.94 -1.39
N ILE A 674 -26.06 -13.27 -0.34
CA ILE A 674 -26.32 -13.67 1.04
C ILE A 674 -27.84 -13.67 1.33
N PHE A 675 -28.53 -12.58 0.99
CA PHE A 675 -29.96 -12.47 1.27
C PHE A 675 -30.78 -13.46 0.44
N GLN A 676 -30.59 -13.50 -0.88
CA GLN A 676 -31.41 -14.32 -1.77
C GLN A 676 -31.20 -15.83 -1.57
N ILE A 677 -29.97 -16.27 -1.35
CA ILE A 677 -29.69 -17.69 -1.07
C ILE A 677 -30.09 -18.04 0.35
N GLY A 678 -29.83 -17.15 1.30
CA GLY A 678 -30.27 -17.34 2.67
C GLY A 678 -31.79 -17.51 2.76
N THR A 679 -32.60 -16.67 2.06
CA THR A 679 -34.07 -16.78 2.00
C THR A 679 -34.51 -18.07 1.31
N LEU A 680 -33.83 -18.54 0.29
CA LEU A 680 -34.10 -19.83 -0.32
C LEU A 680 -33.91 -20.98 0.68
N ILE A 681 -32.85 -20.94 1.48
CA ILE A 681 -32.53 -22.00 2.46
C ILE A 681 -33.49 -21.94 3.66
N THR A 682 -33.83 -20.75 4.18
CA THR A 682 -34.59 -20.58 5.40
C THR A 682 -36.09 -20.60 5.16
N ALA A 683 -36.58 -19.97 4.10
CA ALA A 683 -38.02 -19.81 3.82
C ALA A 683 -38.47 -20.58 2.58
N GLY A 684 -37.58 -21.25 1.84
CA GLY A 684 -37.93 -22.00 0.62
C GLY A 684 -38.46 -21.13 -0.54
N THR A 685 -38.36 -19.80 -0.44
CA THR A 685 -38.89 -18.89 -1.45
C THR A 685 -37.95 -18.77 -2.62
N PHE A 686 -38.46 -19.08 -3.83
CA PHE A 686 -37.68 -18.97 -5.08
C PHE A 686 -38.26 -17.82 -5.91
N GLY A 687 -37.42 -16.85 -6.24
CA GLY A 687 -37.81 -15.67 -6.99
C GLY A 687 -36.79 -15.27 -8.05
N ILE A 688 -37.08 -14.20 -8.81
CA ILE A 688 -36.15 -13.65 -9.82
C ILE A 688 -34.81 -13.28 -9.20
N GLY A 689 -34.81 -12.73 -7.99
CA GLY A 689 -33.57 -12.39 -7.24
C GLY A 689 -32.70 -13.60 -6.98
N THR A 690 -33.28 -14.75 -6.67
CA THR A 690 -32.54 -16.02 -6.44
C THR A 690 -31.86 -16.50 -7.73
N VAL A 691 -32.53 -16.39 -8.89
CA VAL A 691 -31.93 -16.74 -10.19
C VAL A 691 -30.74 -15.82 -10.49
N VAL A 692 -30.91 -14.52 -10.27
CA VAL A 692 -29.82 -13.54 -10.44
C VAL A 692 -28.64 -13.86 -9.52
N ALA A 693 -28.90 -14.20 -8.24
CA ALA A 693 -27.85 -14.59 -7.29
C ALA A 693 -27.07 -15.82 -7.77
N PHE A 694 -27.74 -16.86 -8.27
CA PHE A 694 -27.03 -18.02 -8.84
C PHE A 694 -26.21 -17.68 -10.07
N LEU A 695 -26.73 -16.86 -10.99
CA LEU A 695 -25.97 -16.40 -12.16
C LEU A 695 -24.73 -15.60 -11.74
N LEU A 696 -24.85 -14.73 -10.74
CA LEU A 696 -23.72 -13.95 -10.22
C LEU A 696 -22.68 -14.85 -9.55
N ILE A 697 -23.08 -15.87 -8.80
CA ILE A 697 -22.17 -16.84 -8.20
C ILE A 697 -21.44 -17.64 -9.28
N ILE A 698 -22.15 -18.13 -10.29
CA ILE A 698 -21.53 -18.85 -11.42
C ILE A 698 -20.52 -17.93 -12.14
N GLY A 699 -20.91 -16.67 -12.38
CA GLY A 699 -20.00 -15.66 -12.95
C GLY A 699 -18.79 -15.40 -12.07
N PHE A 700 -18.97 -15.31 -10.76
CA PHE A 700 -17.88 -15.11 -9.80
C PHE A 700 -16.92 -16.31 -9.75
N ILE A 701 -17.47 -17.54 -9.72
CA ILE A 701 -16.69 -18.78 -9.81
C ILE A 701 -15.92 -18.83 -11.13
N TYR A 702 -16.57 -18.51 -12.25
CA TYR A 702 -15.89 -18.43 -13.54
C TYR A 702 -14.72 -17.43 -13.52
N LEU A 703 -14.91 -16.23 -12.94
CA LEU A 703 -13.85 -15.24 -12.81
C LEU A 703 -12.70 -15.72 -11.91
N LEU A 704 -13.00 -16.49 -10.85
CA LEU A 704 -11.99 -17.08 -9.97
C LEU A 704 -11.15 -18.17 -10.66
N PHE A 705 -11.76 -19.01 -11.49
CA PHE A 705 -11.09 -20.16 -12.09
C PHE A 705 -10.64 -19.95 -13.54
N ARG A 706 -11.03 -18.85 -14.20
CA ARG A 706 -10.57 -18.59 -15.56
C ARG A 706 -9.05 -18.55 -15.63
N PRO A 707 -8.43 -19.06 -16.72
CA PRO A 707 -6.98 -19.05 -16.86
C PRO A 707 -6.43 -17.62 -16.91
N TYR A 708 -5.22 -17.46 -16.38
CA TYR A 708 -4.47 -16.21 -16.43
C TYR A 708 -4.12 -15.87 -17.90
N LYS A 709 -4.32 -14.61 -18.29
CA LYS A 709 -3.82 -14.10 -19.57
C LYS A 709 -2.69 -13.14 -19.27
N GLU A 710 -1.52 -13.44 -19.80
CA GLU A 710 -0.35 -12.56 -19.74
C GLU A 710 -0.70 -11.16 -20.24
N SER A 711 -0.27 -10.13 -19.53
CA SER A 711 -0.61 -8.75 -19.85
C SER A 711 0.55 -8.07 -20.56
N GLN A 712 0.23 -7.42 -21.66
CA GLN A 712 1.13 -6.49 -22.38
C GLN A 712 1.08 -5.05 -21.83
N THR A 713 0.51 -4.79 -20.65
CA THR A 713 0.20 -3.41 -20.20
C THR A 713 1.34 -2.68 -19.47
N LEU A 714 2.54 -3.27 -19.36
CA LEU A 714 3.75 -2.53 -18.95
C LEU A 714 4.49 -1.86 -20.13
N ASN A 715 3.86 -1.76 -21.30
CA ASN A 715 4.38 -0.99 -22.44
C ASN A 715 4.31 0.52 -22.15
N VAL A 716 5.10 0.99 -21.20
CA VAL A 716 5.52 2.39 -21.17
C VAL A 716 6.67 2.50 -22.15
N THR A 717 6.36 2.76 -23.41
CA THR A 717 7.32 3.26 -24.37
C THR A 717 7.78 4.63 -23.85
N VAL A 718 8.90 4.66 -23.15
CA VAL A 718 9.63 5.91 -22.90
C VAL A 718 10.16 6.32 -24.27
N LYS A 719 9.40 7.16 -24.98
CA LYS A 719 9.92 7.84 -26.16
C LYS A 719 10.99 8.79 -25.65
N ALA A 720 12.25 8.41 -25.85
CA ALA A 720 13.35 9.35 -25.81
C ALA A 720 13.09 10.44 -26.86
N LYS A 721 12.91 11.68 -26.44
CA LYS A 721 13.02 12.87 -27.26
C LYS A 721 14.32 13.58 -26.90
#